data_d098b9e4d8a130b25d78af85d55d8344
#
_entry.id   d098b9e4d8a130b25d78af85d55d8344
#
_cell.length_a   1.000
_cell.length_b   1.000
_cell.length_c   1.000
_cell.angle_alpha   90.00
_cell.angle_beta   90.00
_cell.angle_gamma   90.00
#
_symmetry.space_group_name_H-M   'P 1'
#
loop_
_entity.id
_entity.type
_entity.pdbx_description
1 polymer ?
#
loop_
_entity_poly.entity_id
_entity_poly.type
_entity_poly.pdbx_seq_one_letter_code
_entity_poly.pdbx_strand_id
1 'polypeptide(L)'
;NDIPTGAGRGSAAGSLVLYLLGVTDIDPIPHGLFFERFVSKSRAKTVKDLKGKEFLVGSLLPDVDTDISYEKRQKVIEYIEEKHEGRTAKILTFNTFSSKLCIREATKYFNAVKEIEANRVSDMIPKQHGKVCSLEESRQDNERFDQWASKNTVTYQNARKIENLIKNTGVHPSGIAICSQTIQDVVPLQKTKDDDLVTGYDMNDVADLMVKFDILGLRTLTIAHKTCEKIGITIEDVDPNDEYVYEVFQNFNHPVGLFQISADTNFQVCKTVKPLNLDELSDVVALGRPAALQFVDTYCQQKYSPTELNLHPELDEILSWSKNVILYQEQLMQIAHKVFGLTLEEAEVLRRIVGKKKVDEMPAWKDKIYQAAEGLGLSSEISDFYWSALDASANYSFNKSHSFAYASLAAKTVYLKYKYPREFFLSVLESSEFEPDPLGTITGVNEELSDFGVKLLPPSLFKSSINFKIEDGNIRYGLNSIKGISIKSLQSLVDFRGMEFNNKYEVFTAAKECKINISILSALIQAGAMDQDNKDRSRLVLEAQSFNLLTDREKRNFVKMGERFGFDILNSISEVVETQALGDDNRPIMKQSRFETFKKKYSRYREMYKENIKHQKFSDWWYENSLLGYSYSHELRDCFVESLGGQVQSLKEIGELSNQTLFKTVCQVKDFFTKTSQNGNKYMLIEASDNTASCRFL
;
A
#
# COMPACT_ATOMS: atom_id res chain seq x y z
N ASN A 1 2.30 -2.92 27.90
CA ASN A 1 1.99 -3.99 26.90
C ASN A 1 2.88 -3.93 25.65
N ASP A 2 3.85 -3.01 25.59
CA ASP A 2 4.76 -2.78 24.44
C ASP A 2 4.03 -2.75 23.08
N ILE A 3 2.93 -2.02 23.02
CA ILE A 3 2.16 -1.83 21.80
C ILE A 3 2.44 -0.40 21.29
N PRO A 4 3.20 -0.23 20.20
CA PRO A 4 3.50 1.09 19.67
C PRO A 4 2.24 1.79 19.18
N THR A 5 2.10 3.05 19.55
CA THR A 5 1.04 3.97 19.13
C THR A 5 1.63 5.10 18.30
N GLY A 6 0.82 5.68 17.40
CA GLY A 6 1.21 6.87 16.65
C GLY A 6 1.15 8.13 17.51
N ALA A 7 1.88 9.17 17.09
CA ALA A 7 1.94 10.44 17.81
C ALA A 7 0.59 11.18 17.90
N GLY A 8 -0.40 10.75 17.15
CA GLY A 8 -1.75 11.29 17.11
C GLY A 8 -2.34 11.26 15.71
N ARG A 9 -3.67 11.36 15.62
CA ARG A 9 -4.39 11.33 14.36
C ARG A 9 -5.54 12.33 14.35
N GLY A 10 -5.82 12.89 13.19
CA GLY A 10 -6.95 13.82 13.03
C GLY A 10 -6.83 15.03 13.94
N SER A 11 -7.96 15.48 14.45
CA SER A 11 -8.03 16.63 15.35
C SER A 11 -7.64 16.29 16.80
N ALA A 12 -7.57 15.00 17.18
CA ALA A 12 -7.20 14.56 18.54
C ALA A 12 -5.79 15.05 18.94
N ALA A 13 -4.84 15.11 17.99
CA ALA A 13 -3.50 15.64 18.20
C ALA A 13 -3.46 17.14 18.58
N GLY A 14 -4.57 17.89 18.43
CA GLY A 14 -4.71 19.26 18.88
C GLY A 14 -5.19 19.41 20.34
N SER A 15 -5.38 18.32 21.06
CA SER A 15 -5.94 18.33 22.44
C SER A 15 -4.83 18.25 23.48
N LEU A 16 -4.66 19.32 24.26
CA LEU A 16 -3.76 19.33 25.43
C LEU A 16 -4.16 18.26 26.45
N VAL A 17 -5.45 17.98 26.62
CA VAL A 17 -5.92 16.94 27.55
C VAL A 17 -5.45 15.56 27.10
N LEU A 18 -5.56 15.24 25.83
CA LEU A 18 -5.10 13.95 25.30
C LEU A 18 -3.57 13.82 25.36
N TYR A 19 -2.86 14.91 25.13
CA TYR A 19 -1.40 14.97 25.32
C TYR A 19 -1.00 14.67 26.76
N LEU A 20 -1.61 15.37 27.74
CA LEU A 20 -1.30 15.18 29.17
C LEU A 20 -1.70 13.78 29.68
N LEU A 21 -2.68 13.13 29.05
CA LEU A 21 -3.07 11.75 29.34
C LEU A 21 -2.20 10.71 28.62
N GLY A 22 -1.23 11.12 27.79
CA GLY A 22 -0.38 10.23 27.00
C GLY A 22 -1.14 9.47 25.88
N VAL A 23 -2.25 10.04 25.41
CA VAL A 23 -3.01 9.49 24.25
C VAL A 23 -2.42 9.99 22.93
N THR A 24 -1.84 11.18 22.95
CA THR A 24 -1.09 11.78 21.82
C THR A 24 0.27 12.26 22.29
N ASP A 25 1.26 12.29 21.39
CA ASP A 25 2.64 12.68 21.71
C ASP A 25 3.00 14.10 21.22
N ILE A 26 2.03 14.82 20.66
CA ILE A 26 2.22 16.18 20.16
C ILE A 26 1.73 17.18 21.21
N ASP A 27 2.65 18.03 21.72
CA ASP A 27 2.27 19.20 22.51
C ASP A 27 1.59 20.22 21.59
N PRO A 28 0.29 20.52 21.78
CA PRO A 28 -0.43 21.43 20.89
C PRO A 28 -0.04 22.90 21.06
N ILE A 29 0.55 23.29 22.20
CA ILE A 29 0.79 24.70 22.55
C ILE A 29 1.86 25.32 21.64
N PRO A 30 3.10 24.77 21.51
CA PRO A 30 4.15 25.35 20.68
C PRO A 30 3.78 25.45 19.20
N HIS A 31 2.86 24.61 18.74
CA HIS A 31 2.48 24.52 17.33
C HIS A 31 1.19 25.28 16.97
N GLY A 32 0.63 26.03 17.96
CA GLY A 32 -0.60 26.80 17.76
C GLY A 32 -1.79 25.97 17.34
N LEU A 33 -1.92 24.75 17.90
CA LEU A 33 -3.06 23.86 17.65
C LEU A 33 -4.20 24.18 18.61
N PHE A 34 -5.43 24.18 18.11
CA PHE A 34 -6.60 24.63 18.88
C PHE A 34 -7.43 23.48 19.39
N PHE A 35 -7.78 23.56 20.67
CA PHE A 35 -8.71 22.64 21.30
C PHE A 35 -10.11 22.70 20.67
N GLU A 36 -10.59 23.89 20.27
CA GLU A 36 -11.89 24.11 19.63
C GLU A 36 -12.03 23.38 18.29
N ARG A 37 -10.90 23.11 17.63
CA ARG A 37 -10.86 22.27 16.41
C ARG A 37 -11.16 20.79 16.73
N PHE A 38 -10.78 20.32 17.91
CA PHE A 38 -11.04 18.97 18.40
C PHE A 38 -12.44 18.90 19.03
N VAL A 39 -12.73 19.73 20.05
CA VAL A 39 -14.03 19.80 20.71
C VAL A 39 -14.45 21.25 20.87
N SER A 40 -15.69 21.58 20.47
CA SER A 40 -16.30 22.88 20.74
C SER A 40 -17.55 22.72 21.61
N LYS A 41 -17.88 23.73 22.41
CA LYS A 41 -19.11 23.73 23.22
C LYS A 41 -20.37 23.57 22.38
N SER A 42 -20.34 24.02 21.15
CA SER A 42 -21.46 23.84 20.19
C SER A 42 -21.76 22.37 19.89
N ARG A 43 -20.77 21.46 20.07
CA ARG A 43 -20.94 20.01 19.88
C ARG A 43 -21.45 19.32 21.15
N ALA A 44 -21.22 19.90 22.34
CA ALA A 44 -21.61 19.31 23.61
C ALA A 44 -23.08 19.61 23.99
N LYS A 45 -23.91 20.03 23.05
CA LYS A 45 -25.33 20.29 23.33
C LYS A 45 -26.05 19.01 23.65
N THR A 46 -26.66 18.98 24.82
CA THR A 46 -27.66 18.01 25.25
C THR A 46 -28.92 18.15 24.39
N VAL A 47 -29.48 17.06 23.93
CA VAL A 47 -30.53 17.16 22.92
C VAL A 47 -31.81 16.39 23.23
N LYS A 48 -31.84 15.46 24.15
CA LYS A 48 -33.11 14.77 24.45
C LYS A 48 -33.26 14.42 25.93
N ASP A 49 -34.33 14.91 26.50
CA ASP A 49 -34.91 14.31 27.70
C ASP A 49 -35.71 13.06 27.27
N LEU A 50 -35.15 11.89 27.56
CA LEU A 50 -35.87 10.63 27.48
C LEU A 50 -36.12 10.19 28.93
N LYS A 51 -37.34 10.33 29.43
CA LYS A 51 -37.75 9.98 30.80
C LYS A 51 -36.96 10.68 31.89
N GLY A 52 -36.66 11.98 31.74
CA GLY A 52 -35.94 12.81 32.69
C GLY A 52 -34.43 12.59 32.71
N LYS A 53 -33.85 12.01 31.70
CA LYS A 53 -32.40 11.87 31.49
C LYS A 53 -31.91 12.67 30.31
N GLU A 54 -30.86 13.45 30.51
CA GLU A 54 -30.17 14.15 29.43
C GLU A 54 -29.16 13.22 28.72
N PHE A 55 -29.20 13.23 27.40
CA PHE A 55 -28.29 12.47 26.58
C PHE A 55 -27.48 13.40 25.66
N LEU A 56 -26.20 13.13 25.51
CA LEU A 56 -25.38 13.71 24.46
C LEU A 56 -25.66 12.99 23.14
N VAL A 57 -25.71 13.74 22.06
CA VAL A 57 -25.82 13.16 20.72
C VAL A 57 -24.47 12.55 20.34
N GLY A 58 -24.42 11.22 20.15
CA GLY A 58 -23.19 10.46 19.86
C GLY A 58 -22.42 10.99 18.66
N SER A 59 -23.11 11.35 17.58
CA SER A 59 -22.50 11.92 16.35
C SER A 59 -21.86 13.30 16.53
N LEU A 60 -22.06 13.96 17.69
CA LEU A 60 -21.41 15.22 18.06
C LEU A 60 -20.22 15.07 18.99
N LEU A 61 -19.98 13.87 19.53
CA LEU A 61 -18.81 13.58 20.34
C LEU A 61 -17.53 13.70 19.51
N PRO A 62 -16.38 14.03 20.16
CA PRO A 62 -15.11 14.03 19.46
C PRO A 62 -14.72 12.62 19.04
N ASP A 63 -14.18 12.49 17.84
CA ASP A 63 -13.64 11.25 17.33
C ASP A 63 -12.17 11.15 17.72
N VAL A 64 -11.79 10.09 18.43
CA VAL A 64 -10.42 9.82 18.88
C VAL A 64 -9.91 8.59 18.13
N ASP A 65 -9.44 8.84 16.91
CA ASP A 65 -8.76 7.81 16.13
C ASP A 65 -7.38 7.52 16.71
N THR A 66 -7.01 6.25 16.81
CA THR A 66 -5.69 5.86 17.33
C THR A 66 -4.98 4.98 16.29
N ASP A 67 -3.79 5.42 15.89
CA ASP A 67 -2.88 4.61 15.08
C ASP A 67 -2.10 3.65 15.99
N ILE A 68 -2.10 2.36 15.63
CA ILE A 68 -1.43 1.29 16.38
C ILE A 68 -0.59 0.46 15.41
N SER A 69 0.49 -0.14 15.91
CA SER A 69 1.26 -1.13 15.15
C SER A 69 0.33 -2.19 14.53
N TYR A 70 0.43 -2.36 13.23
CA TYR A 70 -0.45 -3.24 12.45
C TYR A 70 -0.49 -4.67 13.01
N GLU A 71 0.66 -5.24 13.36
CA GLU A 71 0.77 -6.60 13.87
C GLU A 71 0.17 -6.77 15.27
N LYS A 72 0.22 -5.71 16.09
CA LYS A 72 -0.26 -5.76 17.49
C LYS A 72 -1.70 -5.28 17.65
N ARG A 73 -2.34 -4.81 16.56
CA ARG A 73 -3.71 -4.28 16.58
C ARG A 73 -4.73 -5.28 17.13
N GLN A 74 -4.63 -6.55 16.76
CA GLN A 74 -5.57 -7.57 17.21
C GLN A 74 -5.56 -7.74 18.74
N LYS A 75 -4.42 -7.63 19.39
CA LYS A 75 -4.30 -7.68 20.87
C LYS A 75 -5.03 -6.54 21.56
N VAL A 76 -5.07 -5.35 20.93
CA VAL A 76 -5.82 -4.20 21.48
C VAL A 76 -7.32 -4.45 21.33
N ILE A 77 -7.75 -5.01 20.23
CA ILE A 77 -9.16 -5.39 20.01
C ILE A 77 -9.61 -6.39 21.07
N GLU A 78 -8.85 -7.47 21.26
CA GLU A 78 -9.11 -8.50 22.26
C GLU A 78 -9.19 -7.91 23.69
N TYR A 79 -8.28 -7.01 24.04
CA TYR A 79 -8.32 -6.31 25.33
C TYR A 79 -9.60 -5.46 25.50
N ILE A 80 -10.04 -4.75 24.45
CA ILE A 80 -11.27 -3.95 24.48
C ILE A 80 -12.49 -4.86 24.64
N GLU A 81 -12.55 -5.97 23.92
CA GLU A 81 -13.62 -6.96 23.99
C GLU A 81 -13.70 -7.59 25.38
N GLU A 82 -12.57 -7.96 25.98
CA GLU A 82 -12.50 -8.50 27.34
C GLU A 82 -12.94 -7.45 28.39
N LYS A 83 -12.39 -6.23 28.32
CA LYS A 83 -12.70 -5.15 29.26
C LYS A 83 -14.17 -4.72 29.21
N HIS A 84 -14.80 -4.81 28.08
CA HIS A 84 -16.18 -4.42 27.81
C HIS A 84 -17.05 -5.61 27.38
N GLU A 85 -16.86 -6.76 28.02
CA GLU A 85 -17.59 -7.99 27.69
C GLU A 85 -19.11 -7.76 27.59
N GLY A 86 -19.71 -8.27 26.51
CA GLY A 86 -21.14 -8.13 26.20
C GLY A 86 -21.58 -6.72 25.79
N ARG A 87 -20.63 -5.74 25.68
CA ARG A 87 -20.91 -4.34 25.33
C ARG A 87 -20.20 -3.89 24.07
N THR A 88 -19.49 -4.77 23.37
CA THR A 88 -18.73 -4.46 22.16
C THR A 88 -19.17 -5.32 20.99
N ALA A 89 -19.05 -4.78 19.79
CA ALA A 89 -19.13 -5.54 18.53
C ALA A 89 -18.33 -4.83 17.44
N LYS A 90 -17.87 -5.59 16.45
CA LYS A 90 -17.37 -5.03 15.17
C LYS A 90 -18.54 -4.39 14.41
N ILE A 91 -18.27 -3.46 13.53
CA ILE A 91 -19.31 -2.70 12.81
C ILE A 91 -19.54 -3.31 11.43
N LEU A 92 -20.81 -3.48 11.05
CA LEU A 92 -21.20 -3.90 9.72
C LEU A 92 -20.86 -2.86 8.68
N THR A 93 -20.45 -3.29 7.51
CA THR A 93 -20.36 -2.46 6.31
C THR A 93 -21.16 -3.06 5.16
N PHE A 94 -21.78 -2.22 4.35
CA PHE A 94 -22.42 -2.62 3.11
C PHE A 94 -21.48 -2.35 1.94
N ASN A 95 -21.03 -3.40 1.27
CA ASN A 95 -20.32 -3.28 0.02
C ASN A 95 -21.32 -3.14 -1.12
N THR A 96 -21.30 -2.01 -1.80
CA THR A 96 -22.22 -1.74 -2.91
C THR A 96 -21.58 -2.04 -4.26
N PHE A 97 -22.41 -2.22 -5.27
CA PHE A 97 -21.97 -2.30 -6.65
C PHE A 97 -21.50 -0.93 -7.13
N SER A 98 -20.19 -0.73 -7.25
CA SER A 98 -19.62 0.46 -7.86
C SER A 98 -19.85 0.46 -9.37
N SER A 99 -19.85 1.65 -10.01
CA SER A 99 -20.01 1.82 -11.46
C SER A 99 -19.09 0.91 -12.28
N LYS A 100 -17.80 0.83 -11.92
CA LYS A 100 -16.82 -0.04 -12.57
C LYS A 100 -17.20 -1.52 -12.44
N LEU A 101 -17.64 -1.94 -11.25
CA LEU A 101 -18.05 -3.31 -11.00
C LEU A 101 -19.34 -3.65 -11.76
N CYS A 102 -20.35 -2.77 -11.71
CA CYS A 102 -21.61 -2.95 -12.43
C CYS A 102 -21.39 -3.18 -13.91
N ILE A 103 -20.64 -2.28 -14.55
CA ILE A 103 -20.45 -2.36 -15.99
C ILE A 103 -19.61 -3.58 -16.40
N ARG A 104 -18.61 -3.94 -15.59
CA ARG A 104 -17.81 -5.13 -15.81
C ARG A 104 -18.64 -6.42 -15.75
N GLU A 105 -19.42 -6.59 -14.68
CA GLU A 105 -20.22 -7.80 -14.50
C GLU A 105 -21.37 -7.87 -15.52
N ALA A 106 -22.03 -6.75 -15.81
CA ALA A 106 -23.07 -6.69 -16.86
C ALA A 106 -22.48 -7.01 -18.23
N THR A 107 -21.29 -6.50 -18.55
CA THR A 107 -20.61 -6.78 -19.83
C THR A 107 -20.26 -8.27 -19.96
N LYS A 108 -19.73 -8.88 -18.92
CA LYS A 108 -19.46 -10.33 -18.91
C LYS A 108 -20.71 -11.15 -19.18
N TYR A 109 -21.80 -10.79 -18.53
CA TYR A 109 -23.06 -11.55 -18.60
C TYR A 109 -23.80 -11.33 -19.92
N PHE A 110 -24.11 -10.08 -20.27
CA PHE A 110 -24.97 -9.76 -21.42
C PHE A 110 -24.23 -9.82 -22.77
N ASN A 111 -22.91 -9.50 -22.78
CA ASN A 111 -22.12 -9.56 -24.02
C ASN A 111 -21.34 -10.87 -24.17
N ALA A 112 -21.41 -11.78 -23.17
CA ALA A 112 -20.72 -13.07 -23.14
C ALA A 112 -19.22 -12.99 -23.46
N VAL A 113 -18.54 -11.94 -22.97
CA VAL A 113 -17.12 -11.68 -23.22
C VAL A 113 -16.26 -12.15 -22.05
N LYS A 114 -14.94 -12.32 -22.32
CA LYS A 114 -13.97 -12.66 -21.29
C LYS A 114 -13.69 -11.45 -20.39
N GLU A 115 -13.16 -11.74 -19.20
CA GLU A 115 -12.85 -10.71 -18.19
C GLU A 115 -11.96 -9.57 -18.69
N ILE A 116 -10.97 -9.88 -19.54
CA ILE A 116 -10.08 -8.87 -20.13
C ILE A 116 -10.87 -7.82 -20.95
N GLU A 117 -11.86 -8.26 -21.72
CA GLU A 117 -12.67 -7.36 -22.52
C GLU A 117 -13.62 -6.53 -21.64
N ALA A 118 -14.21 -7.16 -20.63
CA ALA A 118 -15.06 -6.47 -19.66
C ALA A 118 -14.28 -5.43 -18.83
N ASN A 119 -13.03 -5.72 -18.48
CA ASN A 119 -12.14 -4.77 -17.82
C ASN A 119 -11.86 -3.54 -18.68
N ARG A 120 -11.62 -3.72 -20.01
CA ARG A 120 -11.45 -2.58 -20.94
C ARG A 120 -12.64 -1.63 -20.94
N VAL A 121 -13.86 -2.15 -20.81
CA VAL A 121 -15.06 -1.32 -20.68
C VAL A 121 -15.10 -0.60 -19.33
N SER A 122 -14.82 -1.32 -18.26
CA SER A 122 -14.74 -0.77 -16.91
C SER A 122 -13.70 0.34 -16.78
N ASP A 123 -12.59 0.24 -17.52
CA ASP A 123 -11.51 1.24 -17.51
C ASP A 123 -11.87 2.55 -18.24
N MET A 124 -12.95 2.55 -19.02
CA MET A 124 -13.51 3.77 -19.58
C MET A 124 -14.21 4.65 -18.55
N ILE A 125 -14.55 4.12 -17.36
CA ILE A 125 -15.18 4.89 -16.28
C ILE A 125 -14.14 5.82 -15.66
N PRO A 126 -14.32 7.16 -15.76
CA PRO A 126 -13.35 8.12 -15.23
C PRO A 126 -13.40 8.20 -13.72
N LYS A 127 -12.35 8.81 -13.16
CA LYS A 127 -12.32 9.24 -11.76
C LYS A 127 -12.21 10.76 -11.72
N GLN A 128 -13.06 11.41 -10.93
CA GLN A 128 -12.98 12.83 -10.66
C GLN A 128 -12.65 13.04 -9.18
N HIS A 129 -11.64 13.85 -8.89
CA HIS A 129 -11.17 14.11 -7.51
C HIS A 129 -10.95 12.83 -6.67
N GLY A 130 -10.47 11.75 -7.31
CA GLY A 130 -10.21 10.45 -6.66
C GLY A 130 -11.44 9.54 -6.50
N LYS A 131 -12.65 10.00 -6.81
CA LYS A 131 -13.88 9.19 -6.79
C LYS A 131 -14.20 8.67 -8.18
N VAL A 132 -14.68 7.43 -8.24
CA VAL A 132 -15.18 6.83 -9.48
C VAL A 132 -16.51 7.51 -9.83
N CYS A 133 -16.63 8.02 -11.05
CA CYS A 133 -17.87 8.63 -11.53
C CYS A 133 -18.99 7.58 -11.64
N SER A 134 -20.23 8.00 -11.47
CA SER A 134 -21.39 7.15 -11.77
C SER A 134 -21.44 6.79 -13.26
N LEU A 135 -22.22 5.78 -13.60
CA LEU A 135 -22.41 5.38 -15.01
C LEU A 135 -23.03 6.53 -15.86
N GLU A 136 -23.88 7.36 -15.24
CA GLU A 136 -24.48 8.52 -15.90
C GLU A 136 -23.44 9.63 -16.15
N GLU A 137 -22.71 10.06 -15.12
CA GLU A 137 -21.62 11.04 -15.25
C GLU A 137 -20.56 10.57 -16.25
N SER A 138 -20.24 9.27 -16.23
CA SER A 138 -19.26 8.68 -17.15
C SER A 138 -19.68 8.78 -18.62
N ARG A 139 -20.98 8.74 -18.92
CA ARG A 139 -21.49 8.98 -20.27
C ARG A 139 -21.31 10.42 -20.73
N GLN A 140 -21.47 11.38 -19.81
CA GLN A 140 -21.30 12.80 -20.10
C GLN A 140 -19.83 13.16 -20.27
N ASP A 141 -18.94 12.57 -19.49
CA ASP A 141 -17.54 12.93 -19.43
C ASP A 141 -16.61 12.12 -20.36
N ASN A 142 -17.07 10.97 -20.89
CA ASN A 142 -16.27 10.10 -21.74
C ASN A 142 -17.03 9.66 -22.99
N GLU A 143 -16.73 10.30 -24.10
CA GLU A 143 -17.35 10.03 -25.41
C GLU A 143 -17.21 8.55 -25.83
N ARG A 144 -16.07 7.90 -25.54
CA ARG A 144 -15.86 6.48 -25.86
C ARG A 144 -16.80 5.59 -25.08
N PHE A 145 -17.04 5.92 -23.81
CA PHE A 145 -17.96 5.19 -22.97
C PHE A 145 -19.42 5.42 -23.42
N ASP A 146 -19.79 6.65 -23.78
CA ASP A 146 -21.11 6.94 -24.33
C ASP A 146 -21.39 6.20 -25.64
N GLN A 147 -20.43 6.18 -26.57
CA GLN A 147 -20.52 5.41 -27.82
C GLN A 147 -20.68 3.91 -27.53
N TRP A 148 -19.93 3.38 -26.55
CA TRP A 148 -20.06 1.98 -26.15
C TRP A 148 -21.43 1.70 -25.51
N ALA A 149 -21.88 2.53 -24.59
CA ALA A 149 -23.16 2.40 -23.90
C ALA A 149 -24.35 2.48 -24.86
N SER A 150 -24.26 3.35 -25.87
CA SER A 150 -25.27 3.51 -26.93
C SER A 150 -25.37 2.27 -27.81
N LYS A 151 -24.24 1.59 -28.10
CA LYS A 151 -24.20 0.32 -28.85
C LYS A 151 -24.66 -0.88 -28.00
N ASN A 152 -24.51 -0.81 -26.66
CA ASN A 152 -24.77 -1.88 -25.73
C ASN A 152 -25.87 -1.49 -24.73
N THR A 153 -26.98 -0.94 -25.22
CA THR A 153 -28.04 -0.35 -24.43
C THR A 153 -28.60 -1.28 -23.36
N VAL A 154 -28.81 -2.56 -23.65
CA VAL A 154 -29.32 -3.55 -22.71
C VAL A 154 -28.34 -3.74 -21.54
N THR A 155 -27.06 -3.90 -21.84
CA THR A 155 -26.01 -4.07 -20.86
C THR A 155 -25.88 -2.84 -19.97
N TYR A 156 -25.85 -1.64 -20.55
CA TYR A 156 -25.78 -0.39 -19.82
C TYR A 156 -26.99 -0.15 -18.90
N GLN A 157 -28.21 -0.36 -19.40
CA GLN A 157 -29.42 -0.19 -18.59
C GLN A 157 -29.49 -1.14 -17.41
N ASN A 158 -29.07 -2.41 -17.60
CA ASN A 158 -29.04 -3.35 -16.49
C ASN A 158 -27.91 -3.05 -15.49
N ALA A 159 -26.75 -2.58 -15.96
CA ALA A 159 -25.70 -2.08 -15.07
C ALA A 159 -26.19 -0.92 -14.18
N ARG A 160 -26.94 0.05 -14.75
CA ARG A 160 -27.53 1.16 -14.00
C ARG A 160 -28.54 0.70 -12.93
N LYS A 161 -29.31 -0.32 -13.19
CA LYS A 161 -30.31 -0.85 -12.22
C LYS A 161 -29.65 -1.44 -10.96
N ILE A 162 -28.43 -1.94 -11.07
CA ILE A 162 -27.72 -2.54 -9.94
C ILE A 162 -26.66 -1.60 -9.33
N GLU A 163 -26.41 -0.45 -9.94
CA GLU A 163 -25.49 0.54 -9.40
C GLU A 163 -25.95 1.02 -8.02
N ASN A 164 -25.01 1.05 -7.06
CA ASN A 164 -25.24 1.39 -5.64
C ASN A 164 -26.10 0.42 -4.85
N LEU A 165 -26.63 -0.68 -5.45
CA LEU A 165 -27.28 -1.73 -4.67
C LEU A 165 -26.26 -2.45 -3.80
N ILE A 166 -26.72 -2.97 -2.65
CA ILE A 166 -25.88 -3.78 -1.76
C ILE A 166 -25.53 -5.10 -2.46
N LYS A 167 -24.22 -5.34 -2.58
CA LYS A 167 -23.68 -6.59 -3.12
C LYS A 167 -23.54 -7.65 -2.04
N ASN A 168 -22.90 -7.27 -0.95
CA ASN A 168 -22.67 -8.13 0.22
C ASN A 168 -22.38 -7.26 1.45
N THR A 169 -22.43 -7.88 2.60
CA THR A 169 -21.97 -7.29 3.85
C THR A 169 -20.50 -7.58 4.08
N GLY A 170 -19.83 -6.70 4.78
CA GLY A 170 -18.45 -6.83 5.25
C GLY A 170 -18.36 -6.40 6.70
N VAL A 171 -17.14 -6.44 7.23
CA VAL A 171 -16.81 -5.93 8.56
C VAL A 171 -15.99 -4.66 8.39
N HIS A 172 -16.27 -3.63 9.18
CA HIS A 172 -15.48 -2.40 9.18
C HIS A 172 -14.02 -2.71 9.55
N PRO A 173 -13.04 -2.21 8.80
CA PRO A 173 -11.65 -2.64 8.98
C PRO A 173 -11.02 -2.14 10.28
N SER A 174 -11.54 -1.05 10.89
CA SER A 174 -10.94 -0.42 12.07
C SER A 174 -11.92 -0.17 13.21
N GLY A 175 -13.21 0.02 12.90
CA GLY A 175 -14.21 0.46 13.86
C GLY A 175 -14.69 -0.65 14.78
N ILE A 176 -14.71 -0.33 16.09
CA ILE A 176 -15.35 -1.12 17.14
C ILE A 176 -16.43 -0.26 17.77
N ALA A 177 -17.64 -0.79 17.89
CA ALA A 177 -18.72 -0.16 18.64
C ALA A 177 -18.61 -0.55 20.11
N ILE A 178 -18.72 0.44 20.99
CA ILE A 178 -18.75 0.25 22.45
C ILE A 178 -20.03 0.89 22.99
N CYS A 179 -20.80 0.10 23.74
CA CYS A 179 -22.05 0.52 24.34
C CYS A 179 -21.91 0.68 25.87
N SER A 180 -22.70 1.59 26.46
CA SER A 180 -22.76 1.74 27.92
C SER A 180 -23.51 0.62 28.62
N GLN A 181 -24.34 -0.13 27.89
CA GLN A 181 -25.11 -1.28 28.34
C GLN A 181 -24.91 -2.49 27.43
N THR A 182 -25.59 -3.60 27.69
CA THR A 182 -25.52 -4.79 26.86
C THR A 182 -25.84 -4.43 25.41
N ILE A 183 -24.94 -4.71 24.48
CA ILE A 183 -25.05 -4.22 23.09
C ILE A 183 -26.26 -4.83 22.36
N GLN A 184 -26.67 -6.06 22.72
CA GLN A 184 -27.85 -6.73 22.15
C GLN A 184 -29.18 -6.04 22.47
N ASP A 185 -29.22 -5.25 23.55
CA ASP A 185 -30.41 -4.48 23.94
C ASP A 185 -30.54 -3.18 23.11
N VAL A 186 -29.50 -2.83 22.36
CA VAL A 186 -29.43 -1.58 21.57
C VAL A 186 -29.50 -1.86 20.08
N VAL A 187 -28.74 -2.85 19.61
CA VAL A 187 -28.66 -3.20 18.17
C VAL A 187 -28.75 -4.73 17.97
N PRO A 188 -29.36 -5.20 16.88
CA PRO A 188 -29.28 -6.60 16.53
C PRO A 188 -27.83 -6.96 16.21
N LEU A 189 -27.44 -8.19 16.55
CA LEU A 189 -26.11 -8.71 16.28
C LEU A 189 -26.18 -9.91 15.34
N GLN A 190 -25.15 -10.08 14.53
CA GLN A 190 -24.96 -11.24 13.67
C GLN A 190 -23.53 -11.77 13.78
N LYS A 191 -23.33 -13.05 13.51
CA LYS A 191 -22.00 -13.66 13.41
C LYS A 191 -21.56 -13.75 11.96
N THR A 192 -20.30 -13.46 11.73
CA THR A 192 -19.65 -13.70 10.44
C THR A 192 -19.23 -15.16 10.30
N LYS A 193 -18.70 -15.53 9.12
CA LYS A 193 -18.14 -16.87 8.88
C LYS A 193 -16.91 -17.16 9.76
N ASP A 194 -16.21 -16.11 10.20
CA ASP A 194 -15.03 -16.21 11.05
C ASP A 194 -15.39 -16.10 12.55
N ASP A 195 -16.67 -16.25 12.88
CA ASP A 195 -17.27 -16.19 14.24
C ASP A 195 -17.21 -14.80 14.91
N ASP A 196 -16.83 -13.77 14.17
CA ASP A 196 -16.85 -12.38 14.65
C ASP A 196 -18.27 -11.91 14.94
N LEU A 197 -18.45 -11.22 16.06
CA LEU A 197 -19.72 -10.58 16.39
C LEU A 197 -19.79 -9.19 15.76
N VAL A 198 -20.80 -8.95 14.93
CA VAL A 198 -20.96 -7.73 14.12
C VAL A 198 -22.33 -7.12 14.35
N THR A 199 -22.41 -5.78 14.39
CA THR A 199 -23.69 -5.07 14.48
C THR A 199 -24.57 -5.35 13.27
N GLY A 200 -25.90 -5.39 13.45
CA GLY A 200 -26.86 -5.53 12.35
C GLY A 200 -27.11 -4.22 11.59
N TYR A 201 -26.62 -3.10 12.11
CA TYR A 201 -26.68 -1.77 11.52
C TYR A 201 -25.30 -1.33 11.01
N ASP A 202 -25.28 -0.46 10.02
CA ASP A 202 -24.05 0.09 9.48
C ASP A 202 -23.46 1.20 10.35
N MET A 203 -22.31 1.72 9.92
CA MET A 203 -21.55 2.73 10.63
C MET A 203 -22.37 4.01 10.93
N ASN A 204 -23.26 4.43 10.04
CA ASN A 204 -24.00 5.69 10.21
C ASN A 204 -25.04 5.55 11.33
N ASP A 205 -25.81 4.45 11.29
CA ASP A 205 -26.82 4.16 12.31
C ASP A 205 -26.17 3.86 13.69
N VAL A 206 -25.03 3.16 13.68
CA VAL A 206 -24.28 2.84 14.91
C VAL A 206 -23.77 4.11 15.58
N ALA A 207 -23.30 5.10 14.83
CA ALA A 207 -22.77 6.36 15.36
C ALA A 207 -23.83 7.18 16.12
N ASP A 208 -25.12 7.02 15.81
CA ASP A 208 -26.22 7.69 16.51
C ASP A 208 -26.60 6.98 17.82
N LEU A 209 -26.26 5.70 17.97
CA LEU A 209 -26.68 4.84 19.07
C LEU A 209 -25.59 4.58 20.12
N MET A 210 -24.32 4.61 19.72
CA MET A 210 -23.20 4.25 20.60
C MET A 210 -21.90 4.91 20.14
N VAL A 211 -20.85 4.71 20.92
CA VAL A 211 -19.53 5.25 20.59
C VAL A 211 -18.81 4.28 19.64
N LYS A 212 -18.31 4.83 18.53
CA LYS A 212 -17.39 4.15 17.62
C LYS A 212 -15.95 4.54 17.95
N PHE A 213 -15.09 3.55 18.11
CA PHE A 213 -13.65 3.74 18.21
C PHE A 213 -12.95 3.15 17.00
N ASP A 214 -12.10 3.95 16.34
CA ASP A 214 -11.29 3.51 15.22
C ASP A 214 -9.87 3.15 15.68
N ILE A 215 -9.59 1.84 15.69
CA ILE A 215 -8.27 1.28 15.98
C ILE A 215 -7.60 0.98 14.66
N LEU A 216 -6.74 1.88 14.23
CA LEU A 216 -6.15 1.85 12.89
C LEU A 216 -4.77 1.17 12.94
N GLY A 217 -4.63 0.07 12.21
CA GLY A 217 -3.35 -0.61 12.04
C GLY A 217 -2.46 0.14 11.06
N LEU A 218 -1.36 0.74 11.54
CA LEU A 218 -0.40 1.47 10.72
C LEU A 218 0.87 0.63 10.50
N ARG A 219 1.08 0.18 9.26
CA ARG A 219 2.23 -0.68 8.90
C ARG A 219 3.57 0.02 9.11
N THR A 220 3.67 1.29 8.76
CA THR A 220 4.90 2.06 8.95
C THR A 220 5.30 2.16 10.42
N LEU A 221 4.33 2.24 11.31
CA LEU A 221 4.61 2.22 12.75
C LEU A 221 5.20 0.87 13.19
N THR A 222 4.72 -0.24 12.60
CA THR A 222 5.34 -1.56 12.78
C THR A 222 6.78 -1.59 12.29
N ILE A 223 7.05 -1.03 11.09
CA ILE A 223 8.39 -0.95 10.52
C ILE A 223 9.33 -0.13 11.41
N ALA A 224 8.91 1.06 11.83
CA ALA A 224 9.70 1.92 12.70
C ALA A 224 10.01 1.25 14.03
N HIS A 225 9.02 0.63 14.65
CA HIS A 225 9.19 -0.10 15.92
C HIS A 225 10.16 -1.29 15.78
N LYS A 226 9.97 -2.15 14.78
CA LYS A 226 10.89 -3.27 14.51
C LYS A 226 12.31 -2.80 14.25
N THR A 227 12.46 -1.65 13.59
CA THR A 227 13.79 -1.07 13.38
C THR A 227 14.41 -0.63 14.70
N CYS A 228 13.65 0.07 15.55
CA CYS A 228 14.10 0.49 16.89
C CYS A 228 14.46 -0.70 17.76
N GLU A 229 13.64 -1.77 17.78
CA GLU A 229 13.95 -3.02 18.50
C GLU A 229 15.30 -3.63 18.07
N LYS A 230 15.59 -3.63 16.75
CA LYS A 230 16.83 -4.20 16.20
C LYS A 230 18.07 -3.39 16.57
N ILE A 231 17.93 -2.09 16.78
CA ILE A 231 19.05 -1.21 17.17
C ILE A 231 19.09 -0.92 18.67
N GLY A 232 18.13 -1.44 19.45
CA GLY A 232 18.11 -1.36 20.91
C GLY A 232 17.67 -0.01 21.48
N ILE A 233 16.81 0.73 20.76
CA ILE A 233 16.18 1.99 21.20
C ILE A 233 14.66 1.90 21.13
N THR A 234 13.96 2.92 21.61
CA THR A 234 12.51 3.07 21.42
C THR A 234 12.22 4.13 20.35
N ILE A 235 10.99 4.18 19.85
CA ILE A 235 10.62 5.18 18.83
C ILE A 235 10.55 6.60 19.44
N GLU A 236 10.37 6.70 20.74
CA GLU A 236 10.38 7.94 21.51
C GLU A 236 11.78 8.55 21.57
N ASP A 237 12.84 7.73 21.53
CA ASP A 237 14.23 8.18 21.52
C ASP A 237 14.64 8.85 20.19
N VAL A 238 13.80 8.73 19.15
CA VAL A 238 14.05 9.36 17.84
C VAL A 238 13.41 10.74 17.82
N ASP A 239 14.25 11.78 17.83
CA ASP A 239 13.78 13.17 17.74
C ASP A 239 13.37 13.52 16.31
N PRO A 240 12.10 13.90 16.06
CA PRO A 240 11.67 14.34 14.75
C PRO A 240 12.28 15.69 14.31
N ASN A 241 12.92 16.44 15.23
CA ASN A 241 13.60 17.71 14.95
C ASN A 241 15.12 17.55 14.74
N ASP A 242 15.65 16.32 14.71
CA ASP A 242 17.09 16.09 14.48
C ASP A 242 17.51 16.72 13.15
N GLU A 243 18.54 17.57 13.18
CA GLU A 243 19.06 18.32 12.02
C GLU A 243 19.44 17.38 10.87
N TYR A 244 19.96 16.20 11.17
CA TYR A 244 20.33 15.20 10.19
C TYR A 244 19.16 14.82 9.26
N VAL A 245 17.92 14.76 9.77
CA VAL A 245 16.73 14.46 8.97
C VAL A 245 16.56 15.50 7.86
N TYR A 246 16.77 16.76 8.18
CA TYR A 246 16.55 17.87 7.24
C TYR A 246 17.72 18.05 6.28
N GLU A 247 18.94 17.65 6.66
CA GLU A 247 20.08 17.52 5.75
C GLU A 247 19.80 16.49 4.64
N VAL A 248 19.18 15.34 5.00
CA VAL A 248 18.79 14.31 4.03
C VAL A 248 17.85 14.88 2.97
N PHE A 249 16.89 15.72 3.34
CA PHE A 249 15.92 16.28 2.40
C PHE A 249 16.56 17.23 1.36
N GLN A 250 17.76 17.74 1.57
CA GLN A 250 18.45 18.58 0.59
C GLN A 250 18.86 17.79 -0.67
N ASN A 251 19.09 16.46 -0.53
CA ASN A 251 19.46 15.54 -1.60
C ASN A 251 18.61 14.27 -1.58
N PHE A 252 17.31 14.42 -1.37
CA PHE A 252 16.37 13.29 -1.14
C PHE A 252 16.08 12.51 -2.42
N ASN A 253 16.47 11.22 -2.48
CA ASN A 253 16.29 10.36 -3.66
C ASN A 253 15.74 8.96 -3.35
N HIS A 254 15.63 8.55 -2.11
CA HIS A 254 15.28 7.18 -1.70
C HIS A 254 14.00 7.15 -0.86
N PRO A 255 12.78 7.13 -1.46
CA PRO A 255 11.53 7.24 -0.72
C PRO A 255 11.00 5.92 -0.16
N VAL A 256 11.52 4.75 -0.59
CA VAL A 256 10.93 3.44 -0.23
C VAL A 256 10.85 3.21 1.27
N GLY A 257 9.71 2.77 1.76
CA GLY A 257 9.44 2.48 3.17
C GLY A 257 9.20 3.70 4.06
N LEU A 258 9.38 4.92 3.56
CA LEU A 258 9.17 6.15 4.34
C LEU A 258 7.68 6.48 4.47
N PHE A 259 7.30 7.00 5.62
CA PHE A 259 5.92 7.33 5.91
C PHE A 259 5.47 8.59 5.17
N GLN A 260 4.31 8.55 4.53
CA GLN A 260 3.64 9.66 3.81
C GLN A 260 4.42 10.23 2.60
N ILE A 261 5.73 10.09 2.56
CA ILE A 261 6.61 10.69 1.55
C ILE A 261 7.17 9.66 0.56
N SER A 262 6.73 8.40 0.64
CA SER A 262 7.11 7.35 -0.31
C SER A 262 6.29 7.36 -1.60
N ALA A 263 5.08 7.91 -1.59
CA ALA A 263 4.25 8.01 -2.79
C ALA A 263 4.81 9.07 -3.75
N ASP A 264 4.81 8.78 -5.06
CA ASP A 264 5.38 9.64 -6.11
C ASP A 264 5.07 11.12 -5.95
N THR A 265 3.80 11.46 -5.71
CA THR A 265 3.37 12.85 -5.56
C THR A 265 4.06 13.54 -4.40
N ASN A 266 4.01 12.93 -3.21
CA ASN A 266 4.62 13.50 -2.01
C ASN A 266 6.14 13.49 -2.10
N PHE A 267 6.72 12.48 -2.72
CA PHE A 267 8.15 12.43 -3.00
C PHE A 267 8.60 13.60 -3.86
N GLN A 268 7.89 13.92 -4.95
CA GLN A 268 8.22 15.07 -5.80
C GLN A 268 8.04 16.41 -5.06
N VAL A 269 6.99 16.53 -4.24
CA VAL A 269 6.80 17.73 -3.40
C VAL A 269 7.96 17.89 -2.41
N CYS A 270 8.38 16.81 -1.74
CA CYS A 270 9.56 16.82 -0.87
C CYS A 270 10.82 17.30 -1.59
N LYS A 271 11.09 16.77 -2.79
CA LYS A 271 12.28 17.16 -3.60
C LYS A 271 12.24 18.63 -4.03
N THR A 272 11.06 19.17 -4.28
CA THR A 272 10.87 20.56 -4.72
C THR A 272 10.97 21.51 -3.54
N VAL A 273 10.27 21.20 -2.44
CA VAL A 273 10.21 22.05 -1.23
C VAL A 273 11.50 21.99 -0.43
N LYS A 274 12.13 20.81 -0.33
CA LYS A 274 13.34 20.58 0.49
C LYS A 274 13.14 21.11 1.92
N PRO A 275 12.29 20.45 2.73
CA PRO A 275 11.94 20.93 4.05
C PRO A 275 13.18 21.07 4.95
N LEU A 276 13.23 22.13 5.76
CA LEU A 276 14.34 22.48 6.64
C LEU A 276 14.02 22.21 8.13
N ASN A 277 12.78 21.92 8.44
CA ASN A 277 12.29 21.65 9.79
C ASN A 277 10.96 20.89 9.74
N LEU A 278 10.45 20.52 10.92
CA LEU A 278 9.22 19.73 11.06
C LEU A 278 7.97 20.47 10.56
N ASP A 279 7.90 21.80 10.74
CA ASP A 279 6.79 22.59 10.23
C ASP A 279 6.73 22.55 8.70
N GLU A 280 7.84 22.75 8.02
CA GLU A 280 7.90 22.65 6.55
C GLU A 280 7.65 21.23 6.05
N LEU A 281 8.05 20.20 6.81
CA LEU A 281 7.69 18.80 6.48
C LEU A 281 6.18 18.55 6.66
N SER A 282 5.56 19.17 7.66
CA SER A 282 4.11 19.19 7.82
C SER A 282 3.42 19.87 6.63
N ASP A 283 3.96 20.98 6.14
CA ASP A 283 3.47 21.67 4.95
C ASP A 283 3.57 20.78 3.69
N VAL A 284 4.64 20.01 3.53
CA VAL A 284 4.81 19.02 2.46
C VAL A 284 3.68 17.97 2.50
N VAL A 285 3.35 17.45 3.68
CA VAL A 285 2.25 16.48 3.85
C VAL A 285 0.89 17.10 3.45
N ALA A 286 0.68 18.38 3.74
CA ALA A 286 -0.53 19.11 3.35
C ALA A 286 -0.57 19.41 1.84
N LEU A 287 0.56 19.82 1.25
CA LEU A 287 0.73 20.16 -0.17
C LEU A 287 0.61 18.93 -1.09
N GLY A 288 1.03 17.76 -0.64
CA GLY A 288 1.06 16.53 -1.43
C GLY A 288 -0.30 15.94 -1.81
N ARG A 289 -1.38 16.70 -1.71
CA ARG A 289 -2.75 16.30 -2.06
C ARG A 289 -3.16 16.89 -3.40
N PRO A 290 -3.93 16.16 -4.23
CA PRO A 290 -4.24 16.60 -5.60
C PRO A 290 -4.72 18.05 -5.74
N ALA A 291 -5.58 18.51 -4.83
CA ALA A 291 -6.12 19.88 -4.87
C ALA A 291 -5.15 20.95 -4.34
N ALA A 292 -4.12 20.56 -3.57
CA ALA A 292 -3.14 21.48 -3.00
C ALA A 292 -1.85 21.59 -3.84
N LEU A 293 -1.61 20.65 -4.75
CA LEU A 293 -0.41 20.63 -5.61
C LEU A 293 -0.19 21.91 -6.41
N GLN A 294 -1.27 22.58 -6.80
CA GLN A 294 -1.21 23.86 -7.52
C GLN A 294 -0.50 24.98 -6.75
N PHE A 295 -0.35 24.85 -5.44
CA PHE A 295 0.27 25.84 -4.58
C PHE A 295 1.76 25.57 -4.31
N VAL A 296 2.32 24.46 -4.79
CA VAL A 296 3.72 24.09 -4.54
C VAL A 296 4.67 25.14 -5.06
N ASP A 297 4.48 25.62 -6.28
CA ASP A 297 5.33 26.64 -6.89
C ASP A 297 5.26 27.97 -6.12
N THR A 298 4.05 28.40 -5.74
CA THR A 298 3.85 29.61 -4.92
C THR A 298 4.53 29.48 -3.56
N TYR A 299 4.37 28.32 -2.90
CA TYR A 299 5.02 28.02 -1.63
C TYR A 299 6.54 28.12 -1.74
N CYS A 300 7.14 27.50 -2.76
CA CYS A 300 8.59 27.53 -2.98
C CYS A 300 9.07 28.95 -3.32
N GLN A 301 8.33 29.69 -4.13
CA GLN A 301 8.66 31.08 -4.42
C GLN A 301 8.69 31.92 -3.13
N GLN A 302 7.70 31.79 -2.27
CA GLN A 302 7.63 32.51 -1.00
C GLN A 302 8.68 32.03 0.00
N LYS A 303 9.05 30.75 -0.03
CA LYS A 303 10.11 30.21 0.81
C LYS A 303 11.48 30.82 0.49
N TYR A 304 11.84 30.94 -0.80
CA TYR A 304 13.15 31.37 -1.24
C TYR A 304 13.25 32.87 -1.58
N SER A 305 12.12 33.50 -1.85
CA SER A 305 12.01 34.94 -2.19
C SER A 305 10.73 35.50 -1.57
N PRO A 306 10.67 35.63 -0.23
CA PRO A 306 9.47 36.05 0.48
C PRO A 306 9.04 37.45 0.06
N THR A 307 7.75 37.63 -0.17
CA THR A 307 7.12 38.92 -0.40
C THR A 307 6.09 39.17 0.70
N GLU A 308 6.06 40.37 1.22
CA GLU A 308 5.03 40.77 2.20
C GLU A 308 3.69 41.02 1.49
N LEU A 309 2.61 40.56 2.10
CA LEU A 309 1.28 40.81 1.57
C LEU A 309 0.77 42.22 1.94
N ASN A 310 1.14 42.71 3.11
CA ASN A 310 0.78 44.02 3.67
C ASN A 310 -0.74 44.29 3.66
N LEU A 311 -1.55 43.26 3.86
CA LEU A 311 -3.00 43.37 3.92
C LEU A 311 -3.49 43.76 5.31
N HIS A 312 -3.03 43.03 6.34
CA HIS A 312 -3.36 43.28 7.73
C HIS A 312 -2.32 42.55 8.64
N PRO A 313 -1.79 43.16 9.72
CA PRO A 313 -0.72 42.57 10.54
C PRO A 313 -1.01 41.15 11.05
N GLU A 314 -2.21 40.93 11.58
CA GLU A 314 -2.63 39.61 12.06
C GLU A 314 -2.80 38.59 10.93
N LEU A 315 -3.25 39.03 9.76
CA LEU A 315 -3.37 38.18 8.58
C LEU A 315 -1.97 37.76 8.09
N ASP A 316 -1.05 38.72 7.98
CA ASP A 316 0.30 38.50 7.50
C ASP A 316 1.06 37.56 8.46
N GLU A 317 0.87 37.73 9.80
CA GLU A 317 1.43 36.81 10.80
C GLU A 317 0.90 35.38 10.59
N ILE A 318 -0.41 35.18 10.44
CA ILE A 318 -1.01 33.85 10.26
C ILE A 318 -0.54 33.19 8.96
N LEU A 319 -0.45 33.95 7.88
CA LEU A 319 -0.05 33.43 6.56
C LEU A 319 1.44 33.13 6.49
N SER A 320 2.27 33.78 7.31
CA SER A 320 3.72 33.53 7.36
C SER A 320 4.06 32.08 7.76
N TRP A 321 3.17 31.39 8.51
CA TRP A 321 3.39 30.02 8.96
C TRP A 321 3.61 29.04 7.82
N SER A 322 2.94 29.25 6.69
CA SER A 322 2.96 28.38 5.51
C SER A 322 3.33 29.14 4.24
N LYS A 323 4.28 30.07 4.35
CA LYS A 323 4.84 30.81 3.22
C LYS A 323 3.75 31.53 2.38
N ASN A 324 2.88 32.26 3.06
CA ASN A 324 1.75 33.00 2.46
C ASN A 324 0.73 32.16 1.67
N VAL A 325 0.72 30.84 1.88
CA VAL A 325 -0.29 29.93 1.31
C VAL A 325 -1.21 29.45 2.41
N ILE A 326 -2.51 29.55 2.25
CA ILE A 326 -3.47 28.96 3.19
C ILE A 326 -3.52 27.46 2.96
N LEU A 327 -2.84 26.70 3.82
CA LEU A 327 -2.80 25.24 3.78
C LEU A 327 -3.74 24.59 4.79
N TYR A 328 -3.97 25.26 5.94
CA TYR A 328 -4.58 24.65 7.10
C TYR A 328 -5.94 25.24 7.44
N GLN A 329 -6.82 24.39 7.93
CA GLN A 329 -8.14 24.77 8.47
C GLN A 329 -7.98 25.70 9.67
N GLU A 330 -6.94 25.49 10.48
CA GLU A 330 -6.58 26.30 11.63
C GLU A 330 -6.25 27.74 11.25
N GLN A 331 -5.62 27.98 10.10
CA GLN A 331 -5.38 29.33 9.60
C GLN A 331 -6.68 30.07 9.29
N LEU A 332 -7.63 29.39 8.64
CA LEU A 332 -8.95 29.96 8.37
C LEU A 332 -9.70 30.33 9.66
N MET A 333 -9.60 29.48 10.68
CA MET A 333 -10.22 29.75 11.99
C MET A 333 -9.53 30.92 12.69
N GLN A 334 -8.19 31.00 12.62
CA GLN A 334 -7.44 32.12 13.21
C GLN A 334 -7.76 33.44 12.52
N ILE A 335 -7.85 33.46 11.21
CA ILE A 335 -8.21 34.67 10.47
C ILE A 335 -9.62 35.13 10.89
N ALA A 336 -10.60 34.22 10.96
CA ALA A 336 -11.93 34.56 11.46
C ALA A 336 -11.90 35.14 12.87
N HIS A 337 -11.06 34.59 13.72
CA HIS A 337 -10.96 35.01 15.14
C HIS A 337 -10.19 36.32 15.31
N LYS A 338 -8.95 36.40 14.84
CA LYS A 338 -8.05 37.52 15.10
C LYS A 338 -8.38 38.74 14.21
N VAL A 339 -8.71 38.53 12.93
CA VAL A 339 -8.95 39.62 11.98
C VAL A 339 -10.38 40.09 12.03
N PHE A 340 -11.35 39.18 12.09
CA PHE A 340 -12.80 39.54 12.04
C PHE A 340 -13.48 39.52 13.41
N GLY A 341 -12.77 39.19 14.50
CA GLY A 341 -13.27 39.21 15.86
C GLY A 341 -14.33 38.14 16.21
N LEU A 342 -14.46 37.08 15.38
CA LEU A 342 -15.34 35.96 15.70
C LEU A 342 -14.76 35.17 16.87
N THR A 343 -15.63 34.51 17.66
CA THR A 343 -15.17 33.53 18.61
C THR A 343 -14.61 32.30 17.90
N LEU A 344 -13.69 31.53 18.54
CA LEU A 344 -13.18 30.31 17.96
C LEU A 344 -14.26 29.27 17.70
N GLU A 345 -15.34 29.27 18.50
CA GLU A 345 -16.51 28.43 18.30
C GLU A 345 -17.26 28.80 16.99
N GLU A 346 -17.46 30.10 16.73
CA GLU A 346 -18.05 30.57 15.48
C GLU A 346 -17.17 30.28 14.29
N ALA A 347 -15.85 30.41 14.44
CA ALA A 347 -14.87 30.07 13.40
C ALA A 347 -14.92 28.57 13.05
N GLU A 348 -15.06 27.67 14.05
CA GLU A 348 -15.21 26.22 13.81
C GLU A 348 -16.55 25.91 13.12
N VAL A 349 -17.64 26.58 13.49
CA VAL A 349 -18.94 26.41 12.81
C VAL A 349 -18.82 26.85 11.33
N LEU A 350 -18.23 28.01 11.06
CA LEU A 350 -17.98 28.52 9.70
C LEU A 350 -17.16 27.53 8.87
N ARG A 351 -16.03 27.07 9.42
CA ARG A 351 -15.18 26.07 8.77
C ARG A 351 -15.95 24.80 8.40
N ARG A 352 -16.82 24.29 9.28
CA ARG A 352 -17.65 23.09 9.01
C ARG A 352 -18.70 23.32 7.93
N ILE A 353 -19.33 24.49 7.91
CA ILE A 353 -20.32 24.86 6.88
C ILE A 353 -19.65 24.85 5.52
N VAL A 354 -18.51 25.52 5.41
CA VAL A 354 -17.72 25.59 4.18
C VAL A 354 -17.20 24.19 3.78
N GLY A 355 -16.59 23.46 4.70
CA GLY A 355 -16.03 22.13 4.43
C GLY A 355 -17.08 21.06 4.06
N LYS A 356 -18.32 21.19 4.55
CA LYS A 356 -19.45 20.32 4.18
C LYS A 356 -20.28 20.87 3.00
N LYS A 357 -19.88 22.03 2.45
CA LYS A 357 -20.56 22.71 1.33
C LYS A 357 -22.05 22.90 1.58
N LYS A 358 -22.41 23.38 2.76
CA LYS A 358 -23.79 23.71 3.12
C LYS A 358 -24.21 25.01 2.46
N VAL A 359 -24.57 24.95 1.19
CA VAL A 359 -24.84 26.07 0.31
C VAL A 359 -25.89 27.02 0.90
N ASP A 360 -26.89 26.47 1.58
CA ASP A 360 -28.01 27.27 2.17
C ASP A 360 -27.56 28.12 3.38
N GLU A 361 -26.52 27.72 4.10
CA GLU A 361 -26.00 28.44 5.28
C GLU A 361 -24.88 29.43 4.92
N MET A 362 -24.23 29.30 3.77
CA MET A 362 -23.06 30.10 3.37
C MET A 362 -23.39 31.63 3.21
N PRO A 363 -24.53 32.05 2.62
CA PRO A 363 -24.81 33.48 2.47
C PRO A 363 -24.89 34.25 3.79
N ALA A 364 -25.56 33.67 4.79
CA ALA A 364 -25.69 34.30 6.12
C ALA A 364 -24.33 34.50 6.81
N TRP A 365 -23.38 33.54 6.62
CA TRP A 365 -22.03 33.65 7.15
C TRP A 365 -21.18 34.65 6.36
N LYS A 366 -21.39 34.76 5.06
CA LYS A 366 -20.76 35.81 4.25
C LYS A 366 -21.14 37.19 4.76
N ASP A 367 -22.44 37.44 4.90
CA ASP A 367 -22.94 38.71 5.42
C ASP A 367 -22.38 39.04 6.80
N LYS A 368 -22.28 38.04 7.67
CA LYS A 368 -21.70 38.21 9.01
C LYS A 368 -20.24 38.63 8.98
N ILE A 369 -19.43 38.04 8.09
CA ILE A 369 -17.99 38.37 7.91
C ILE A 369 -17.86 39.83 7.42
N TYR A 370 -18.67 40.21 6.42
CA TYR A 370 -18.62 41.58 5.87
C TYR A 370 -19.09 42.65 6.89
N GLN A 371 -20.13 42.35 7.67
CA GLN A 371 -20.59 43.22 8.76
C GLN A 371 -19.53 43.35 9.87
N ALA A 372 -18.87 42.27 10.23
CA ALA A 372 -17.78 42.27 11.19
C ALA A 372 -16.60 43.12 10.69
N ALA A 373 -16.25 43.02 9.41
CA ALA A 373 -15.21 43.83 8.79
C ALA A 373 -15.57 45.32 8.80
N GLU A 374 -16.81 45.69 8.44
CA GLU A 374 -17.29 47.06 8.47
C GLU A 374 -17.25 47.65 9.89
N GLY A 375 -17.70 46.85 10.89
CA GLY A 375 -17.66 47.25 12.30
C GLY A 375 -16.25 47.45 12.86
N LEU A 376 -15.26 46.80 12.31
CA LEU A 376 -13.83 46.91 12.67
C LEU A 376 -13.06 47.91 11.81
N GLY A 377 -13.69 48.50 10.79
CA GLY A 377 -13.06 49.44 9.86
C GLY A 377 -12.04 48.78 8.91
N LEU A 378 -12.19 47.49 8.64
CA LEU A 378 -11.34 46.75 7.68
C LEU A 378 -11.72 47.10 6.23
N SER A 379 -10.76 47.05 5.32
CA SER A 379 -11.02 47.22 3.90
C SER A 379 -11.82 46.04 3.33
N SER A 380 -12.65 46.32 2.31
CA SER A 380 -13.38 45.26 1.60
C SER A 380 -12.46 44.23 0.96
N GLU A 381 -11.26 44.63 0.59
CA GLU A 381 -10.23 43.72 0.02
C GLU A 381 -9.88 42.58 0.96
N ILE A 382 -9.81 42.83 2.27
CA ILE A 382 -9.52 41.78 3.29
C ILE A 382 -10.68 40.78 3.37
N SER A 383 -11.93 41.29 3.32
CA SER A 383 -13.13 40.46 3.36
C SER A 383 -13.25 39.57 2.10
N ASP A 384 -12.98 40.17 0.95
CA ASP A 384 -13.01 39.49 -0.35
C ASP A 384 -11.91 38.43 -0.44
N PHE A 385 -10.70 38.75 0.01
CA PHE A 385 -9.59 37.81 0.11
C PHE A 385 -10.00 36.62 0.99
N TYR A 386 -10.46 36.89 2.21
CA TYR A 386 -10.78 35.82 3.17
C TYR A 386 -11.92 34.95 2.67
N TRP A 387 -13.00 35.55 2.10
CA TRP A 387 -14.13 34.77 1.60
C TRP A 387 -13.73 33.90 0.39
N SER A 388 -12.94 34.44 -0.51
CA SER A 388 -12.41 33.70 -1.66
C SER A 388 -11.53 32.53 -1.22
N ALA A 389 -10.71 32.77 -0.21
CA ALA A 389 -9.86 31.72 0.38
C ALA A 389 -10.70 30.64 1.07
N LEU A 390 -11.76 31.01 1.80
CA LEU A 390 -12.69 30.07 2.42
C LEU A 390 -13.33 29.15 1.38
N ASP A 391 -13.89 29.71 0.32
CA ASP A 391 -14.58 28.94 -0.73
C ASP A 391 -13.63 27.99 -1.46
N ALA A 392 -12.44 28.47 -1.83
CA ALA A 392 -11.41 27.64 -2.42
C ALA A 392 -10.92 26.53 -1.46
N SER A 393 -10.73 26.85 -0.19
CA SER A 393 -10.20 25.96 0.84
C SER A 393 -11.08 24.75 1.15
N ALA A 394 -12.38 24.83 0.86
CA ALA A 394 -13.32 23.71 1.02
C ALA A 394 -12.84 22.40 0.36
N ASN A 395 -11.99 22.50 -0.65
CA ASN A 395 -11.49 21.37 -1.42
C ASN A 395 -10.10 20.90 -0.99
N TYR A 396 -9.27 21.76 -0.41
CA TYR A 396 -7.84 21.43 -0.20
C TYR A 396 -7.33 21.66 1.21
N SER A 397 -7.94 22.52 2.05
CA SER A 397 -7.42 22.81 3.39
C SER A 397 -7.32 21.56 4.25
N PHE A 398 -6.22 21.46 5.00
CA PHE A 398 -5.89 20.29 5.78
C PHE A 398 -5.96 20.57 7.29
N ASN A 399 -6.10 19.54 8.10
CA ASN A 399 -6.02 19.68 9.55
C ASN A 399 -4.55 19.73 9.97
N LYS A 400 -4.09 20.83 10.58
CA LYS A 400 -2.68 21.04 10.96
C LYS A 400 -2.21 20.00 11.97
N SER A 401 -3.03 19.69 12.97
CA SER A 401 -2.67 18.71 13.99
C SER A 401 -2.43 17.31 13.42
N HIS A 402 -3.24 16.89 12.45
CA HIS A 402 -3.02 15.64 11.74
C HIS A 402 -1.74 15.66 10.89
N SER A 403 -1.55 16.74 10.11
CA SER A 403 -0.35 16.90 9.28
C SER A 403 0.91 16.85 10.11
N PHE A 404 0.92 17.54 11.23
CA PHE A 404 2.06 17.65 12.13
C PHE A 404 2.42 16.31 12.78
N ALA A 405 1.42 15.57 13.30
CA ALA A 405 1.62 14.23 13.85
C ALA A 405 2.20 13.26 12.81
N TYR A 406 1.72 13.36 11.56
CA TYR A 406 2.18 12.51 10.48
C TYR A 406 3.58 12.92 9.97
N ALA A 407 3.89 14.21 9.93
CA ALA A 407 5.23 14.71 9.62
C ALA A 407 6.25 14.25 10.68
N SER A 408 5.87 14.23 11.96
CA SER A 408 6.72 13.69 13.04
C SER A 408 7.11 12.23 12.78
N LEU A 409 6.15 11.36 12.46
CA LEU A 409 6.46 9.97 12.12
C LEU A 409 7.26 9.86 10.82
N ALA A 410 6.99 10.71 9.81
CA ALA A 410 7.76 10.75 8.58
C ALA A 410 9.24 11.08 8.87
N ALA A 411 9.51 12.12 9.66
CA ALA A 411 10.86 12.50 10.09
C ALA A 411 11.58 11.34 10.81
N LYS A 412 10.90 10.67 11.74
CA LYS A 412 11.44 9.49 12.44
C LYS A 412 11.79 8.36 11.47
N THR A 413 10.96 8.11 10.46
CA THR A 413 11.28 7.08 9.44
C THR A 413 12.47 7.47 8.57
N VAL A 414 12.66 8.76 8.24
CA VAL A 414 13.85 9.25 7.53
C VAL A 414 15.10 9.04 8.37
N TYR A 415 15.06 9.44 9.65
CA TYR A 415 16.17 9.22 10.58
C TYR A 415 16.58 7.74 10.61
N LEU A 416 15.62 6.85 10.86
CA LEU A 416 15.87 5.41 10.97
C LEU A 416 16.45 4.84 9.68
N LYS A 417 15.89 5.19 8.53
CA LYS A 417 16.34 4.69 7.23
C LYS A 417 17.76 5.09 6.90
N TYR A 418 18.07 6.36 7.02
CA TYR A 418 19.37 6.88 6.58
C TYR A 418 20.50 6.65 7.58
N LYS A 419 20.17 6.52 8.87
CA LYS A 419 21.16 6.22 9.92
C LYS A 419 21.37 4.73 10.15
N TYR A 420 20.32 3.92 9.97
CA TYR A 420 20.34 2.48 10.20
C TYR A 420 19.69 1.73 9.00
N PRO A 421 20.21 1.91 7.79
CA PRO A 421 19.56 1.44 6.56
C PRO A 421 19.32 -0.07 6.55
N ARG A 422 20.26 -0.86 7.03
CA ARG A 422 20.19 -2.31 7.03
C ARG A 422 19.02 -2.83 7.88
N GLU A 423 18.90 -2.33 9.12
CA GLU A 423 17.85 -2.70 10.05
C GLU A 423 16.49 -2.17 9.60
N PHE A 424 16.46 -0.98 9.00
CA PHE A 424 15.25 -0.37 8.44
C PHE A 424 14.72 -1.19 7.24
N PHE A 425 15.55 -1.46 6.25
CA PHE A 425 15.14 -2.24 5.08
C PHE A 425 14.79 -3.69 5.46
N LEU A 426 15.47 -4.28 6.43
CA LEU A 426 15.06 -5.58 6.97
C LEU A 426 13.64 -5.50 7.53
N SER A 427 13.31 -4.47 8.29
CA SER A 427 11.97 -4.29 8.87
C SER A 427 10.90 -4.04 7.81
N VAL A 428 11.23 -3.32 6.71
CA VAL A 428 10.35 -3.14 5.55
C VAL A 428 10.08 -4.49 4.88
N LEU A 429 11.12 -5.28 4.63
CA LEU A 429 11.01 -6.58 3.98
C LEU A 429 10.22 -7.59 4.83
N GLU A 430 10.45 -7.63 6.14
CA GLU A 430 9.68 -8.48 7.08
C GLU A 430 8.19 -8.09 7.14
N SER A 431 7.88 -6.81 6.89
CA SER A 431 6.52 -6.31 6.90
C SER A 431 5.85 -6.34 5.51
N SER A 432 6.57 -6.75 4.47
CA SER A 432 6.07 -6.76 3.08
C SER A 432 4.88 -7.68 2.88
N GLU A 433 4.74 -8.76 3.66
CA GLU A 433 3.59 -9.68 3.59
C GLU A 433 2.25 -8.98 3.89
N PHE A 434 2.27 -7.86 4.61
CA PHE A 434 1.08 -7.06 4.91
C PHE A 434 0.77 -5.99 3.86
N GLU A 435 1.63 -5.84 2.85
CA GLU A 435 1.43 -4.90 1.76
C GLU A 435 0.49 -5.46 0.68
N PRO A 436 -0.27 -4.61 -0.03
CA PRO A 436 -1.11 -5.06 -1.15
C PRO A 436 -0.32 -5.72 -2.28
N ASP A 437 0.92 -5.28 -2.50
CA ASP A 437 1.87 -5.84 -3.46
C ASP A 437 3.21 -6.14 -2.77
N PRO A 438 3.35 -7.31 -2.13
CA PRO A 438 4.58 -7.70 -1.45
C PRO A 438 5.82 -7.71 -2.36
N LEU A 439 5.66 -8.22 -3.59
CA LEU A 439 6.78 -8.29 -4.53
C LEU A 439 7.20 -6.90 -5.02
N GLY A 440 6.25 -6.00 -5.26
CA GLY A 440 6.55 -4.61 -5.59
C GLY A 440 7.33 -3.90 -4.49
N THR A 441 6.99 -4.15 -3.22
CA THR A 441 7.75 -3.64 -2.07
C THR A 441 9.19 -4.17 -2.07
N ILE A 442 9.38 -5.48 -2.29
CA ILE A 442 10.70 -6.10 -2.36
C ILE A 442 11.52 -5.54 -3.52
N THR A 443 10.89 -5.35 -4.70
CA THR A 443 11.53 -4.70 -5.86
C THR A 443 12.04 -3.31 -5.50
N GLY A 444 11.19 -2.46 -4.94
CA GLY A 444 11.56 -1.10 -4.56
C GLY A 444 12.69 -1.06 -3.52
N VAL A 445 12.66 -1.97 -2.53
CA VAL A 445 13.76 -2.10 -1.57
C VAL A 445 15.06 -2.50 -2.28
N ASN A 446 15.01 -3.49 -3.18
CA ASN A 446 16.20 -3.93 -3.91
C ASN A 446 16.81 -2.84 -4.79
N GLU A 447 15.99 -1.99 -5.43
CA GLU A 447 16.44 -0.86 -6.24
C GLU A 447 17.25 0.17 -5.42
N GLU A 448 16.87 0.39 -4.16
CA GLU A 448 17.55 1.37 -3.29
C GLU A 448 18.72 0.81 -2.46
N LEU A 449 18.68 -0.49 -2.09
CA LEU A 449 19.64 -1.09 -1.15
C LEU A 449 21.10 -0.86 -1.54
N SER A 450 21.42 -0.92 -2.84
CA SER A 450 22.79 -0.77 -3.34
C SER A 450 23.39 0.59 -3.00
N ASP A 451 22.57 1.65 -2.96
CA ASP A 451 22.99 3.00 -2.67
C ASP A 451 23.32 3.22 -1.19
N PHE A 452 22.85 2.30 -0.34
CA PHE A 452 23.19 2.21 1.08
C PHE A 452 24.29 1.19 1.40
N GLY A 453 24.94 0.62 0.36
CA GLY A 453 25.99 -0.36 0.54
C GLY A 453 25.53 -1.73 1.05
N VAL A 454 24.25 -2.03 0.94
CA VAL A 454 23.63 -3.29 1.37
C VAL A 454 23.15 -4.08 0.15
N LYS A 455 23.25 -5.41 0.18
CA LYS A 455 22.74 -6.27 -0.90
C LYS A 455 21.62 -7.15 -0.39
N LEU A 456 20.65 -7.42 -1.27
CA LEU A 456 19.64 -8.46 -1.04
C LEU A 456 20.21 -9.79 -1.57
N LEU A 457 20.61 -10.66 -0.65
CA LEU A 457 21.18 -11.97 -0.99
C LEU A 457 20.06 -12.92 -1.43
N PRO A 458 20.29 -13.76 -2.46
CA PRO A 458 19.28 -14.68 -2.96
C PRO A 458 18.79 -15.68 -1.91
N PRO A 459 17.59 -16.25 -2.07
CA PRO A 459 17.13 -17.30 -1.19
C PRO A 459 18.05 -18.54 -1.26
N SER A 460 18.20 -19.23 -0.15
CA SER A 460 18.89 -20.50 -0.09
C SER A 460 18.15 -21.43 0.88
N LEU A 461 17.78 -22.60 0.43
CA LEU A 461 17.08 -23.57 1.28
C LEU A 461 17.86 -23.84 2.59
N PHE A 462 19.18 -23.87 2.53
CA PHE A 462 20.03 -24.19 3.68
C PHE A 462 20.46 -23.00 4.51
N LYS A 463 20.63 -21.80 3.90
CA LYS A 463 21.10 -20.59 4.59
C LYS A 463 19.97 -19.65 5.02
N SER A 464 18.86 -19.59 4.25
CA SER A 464 17.76 -18.69 4.56
C SER A 464 17.02 -19.12 5.82
N SER A 465 16.59 -18.13 6.59
CA SER A 465 15.57 -18.31 7.62
C SER A 465 14.17 -18.34 7.00
N ILE A 466 13.14 -18.56 7.82
CA ILE A 466 11.75 -18.42 7.39
C ILE A 466 11.54 -16.98 6.89
N ASN A 467 11.88 -16.00 7.72
CA ASN A 467 11.82 -14.57 7.38
C ASN A 467 13.18 -14.09 6.87
N PHE A 468 13.20 -12.87 6.32
CA PHE A 468 14.46 -12.18 6.01
C PHE A 468 15.36 -12.10 7.24
N LYS A 469 16.67 -12.10 7.06
CA LYS A 469 17.64 -11.94 8.13
C LYS A 469 18.90 -11.21 7.67
N ILE A 470 19.63 -10.61 8.60
CA ILE A 470 20.96 -10.08 8.34
C ILE A 470 21.96 -11.26 8.24
N GLU A 471 22.81 -11.23 7.22
CA GLU A 471 23.89 -12.16 6.97
C GLU A 471 25.09 -11.41 6.40
N ASP A 472 26.19 -11.38 7.13
CA ASP A 472 27.46 -10.72 6.73
C ASP A 472 27.27 -9.25 6.27
N GLY A 473 26.47 -8.50 7.01
CA GLY A 473 26.19 -7.09 6.71
C GLY A 473 25.17 -6.85 5.60
N ASN A 474 24.68 -7.90 4.95
CA ASN A 474 23.66 -7.87 3.90
C ASN A 474 22.33 -8.45 4.42
N ILE A 475 21.29 -8.45 3.59
CA ILE A 475 19.99 -9.05 3.94
C ILE A 475 19.78 -10.32 3.11
N ARG A 476 19.58 -11.47 3.78
CA ARG A 476 19.25 -12.74 3.13
C ARG A 476 17.72 -12.85 2.93
N TYR A 477 17.31 -13.24 1.73
CA TYR A 477 15.91 -13.47 1.37
C TYR A 477 15.27 -14.58 2.23
N GLY A 478 14.07 -14.33 2.75
CA GLY A 478 13.29 -15.26 3.58
C GLY A 478 12.52 -16.29 2.74
N LEU A 479 12.42 -17.53 3.20
CA LEU A 479 11.73 -18.58 2.45
C LEU A 479 10.20 -18.35 2.33
N ASN A 480 9.58 -17.72 3.34
CA ASN A 480 8.13 -17.41 3.32
C ASN A 480 7.76 -16.35 2.27
N SER A 481 8.71 -15.53 1.85
CA SER A 481 8.49 -14.44 0.89
C SER A 481 8.62 -14.88 -0.57
N ILE A 482 9.06 -16.12 -0.82
CA ILE A 482 9.04 -16.70 -2.17
C ILE A 482 7.59 -16.97 -2.57
N LYS A 483 7.14 -16.36 -3.66
CA LYS A 483 5.75 -16.52 -4.13
C LYS A 483 5.38 -17.99 -4.39
N GLY A 484 4.28 -18.42 -3.82
CA GLY A 484 3.80 -19.81 -3.91
C GLY A 484 4.20 -20.69 -2.73
N ILE A 485 5.03 -20.19 -1.80
CA ILE A 485 5.31 -20.84 -0.52
C ILE A 485 4.34 -20.30 0.53
N SER A 486 3.54 -21.17 1.11
CA SER A 486 2.58 -20.77 2.15
C SER A 486 3.14 -21.01 3.55
N ILE A 487 2.67 -20.24 4.53
CA ILE A 487 3.01 -20.41 5.96
C ILE A 487 2.79 -21.86 6.41
N LYS A 488 1.75 -22.53 5.91
CA LYS A 488 1.47 -23.95 6.21
C LYS A 488 2.57 -24.92 5.74
N SER A 489 3.37 -24.52 4.75
CA SER A 489 4.47 -25.33 4.21
C SER A 489 5.80 -25.09 4.90
N LEU A 490 5.90 -24.09 5.79
CA LEU A 490 7.17 -23.70 6.39
C LEU A 490 7.75 -24.78 7.30
N GLN A 491 6.93 -25.46 8.10
CA GLN A 491 7.40 -26.56 8.92
C GLN A 491 7.96 -27.70 8.07
N SER A 492 7.27 -28.04 6.99
CA SER A 492 7.74 -29.06 6.03
C SER A 492 9.09 -28.68 5.40
N LEU A 493 9.35 -27.39 5.14
CA LEU A 493 10.64 -26.91 4.63
C LEU A 493 11.73 -26.98 5.70
N VAL A 494 11.41 -26.72 6.95
CA VAL A 494 12.36 -26.86 8.08
C VAL A 494 12.76 -28.31 8.24
N ASP A 495 11.81 -29.25 8.21
CA ASP A 495 12.07 -30.68 8.30
C ASP A 495 12.93 -31.16 7.11
N PHE A 496 12.57 -30.70 5.90
CA PHE A 496 13.27 -31.06 4.67
C PHE A 496 14.76 -30.62 4.65
N ARG A 497 15.05 -29.40 5.05
CA ARG A 497 16.43 -28.87 5.04
C ARG A 497 17.36 -29.53 6.08
N GLY A 498 16.78 -30.18 7.09
CA GLY A 498 17.55 -30.95 8.08
C GLY A 498 18.01 -32.31 7.59
N MET A 499 17.63 -32.73 6.39
CA MET A 499 18.02 -34.00 5.79
C MET A 499 19.30 -33.87 4.97
N GLU A 500 20.11 -34.93 4.93
CA GLU A 500 21.25 -35.03 4.04
C GLU A 500 20.87 -35.82 2.79
N PHE A 501 21.37 -35.39 1.64
CA PHE A 501 21.05 -35.99 0.35
C PHE A 501 22.32 -36.29 -0.43
N ASN A 502 22.40 -37.51 -0.99
CA ASN A 502 23.51 -37.93 -1.84
C ASN A 502 23.25 -37.61 -3.33
N ASN A 503 21.99 -37.48 -3.71
CA ASN A 503 21.61 -37.21 -5.10
C ASN A 503 20.22 -36.55 -5.20
N LYS A 504 19.90 -35.98 -6.37
CA LYS A 504 18.66 -35.31 -6.62
C LYS A 504 17.39 -36.18 -6.51
N TYR A 505 17.47 -37.49 -6.71
CA TYR A 505 16.31 -38.37 -6.55
C TYR A 505 15.95 -38.57 -5.08
N GLU A 506 16.93 -38.55 -4.19
CA GLU A 506 16.67 -38.50 -2.75
C GLU A 506 16.02 -37.18 -2.36
N VAL A 507 16.48 -36.06 -2.92
CA VAL A 507 15.85 -34.75 -2.74
C VAL A 507 14.38 -34.79 -3.15
N PHE A 508 14.07 -35.32 -4.33
CA PHE A 508 12.66 -35.37 -4.82
C PHE A 508 11.80 -36.32 -3.97
N THR A 509 12.35 -37.39 -3.46
CA THR A 509 11.66 -38.35 -2.59
C THR A 509 11.39 -37.72 -1.22
N ALA A 510 12.40 -37.16 -0.60
CA ALA A 510 12.29 -36.48 0.70
C ALA A 510 11.36 -35.28 0.67
N ALA A 511 11.36 -34.50 -0.41
CA ALA A 511 10.38 -33.41 -0.58
C ALA A 511 8.94 -33.91 -0.48
N LYS A 512 8.61 -35.06 -1.10
CA LYS A 512 7.29 -35.68 -1.00
C LYS A 512 6.99 -36.18 0.42
N GLU A 513 7.96 -36.80 1.07
CA GLU A 513 7.85 -37.33 2.45
C GLU A 513 7.58 -36.18 3.44
N CYS A 514 8.27 -35.06 3.27
CA CYS A 514 8.04 -33.82 4.03
C CYS A 514 6.77 -33.05 3.60
N LYS A 515 5.93 -33.62 2.73
CA LYS A 515 4.70 -32.98 2.22
C LYS A 515 4.95 -31.69 1.41
N ILE A 516 6.13 -31.52 0.87
CA ILE A 516 6.43 -30.44 -0.08
C ILE A 516 5.89 -30.88 -1.44
N ASN A 517 4.85 -30.22 -1.92
CA ASN A 517 4.26 -30.53 -3.21
C ASN A 517 5.18 -30.07 -4.36
N ILE A 518 4.93 -30.59 -5.56
CA ILE A 518 5.76 -30.30 -6.74
C ILE A 518 5.75 -28.80 -7.12
N SER A 519 4.69 -28.06 -6.82
CA SER A 519 4.64 -26.63 -7.11
C SER A 519 5.60 -25.84 -6.21
N ILE A 520 5.65 -26.18 -4.93
CA ILE A 520 6.59 -25.57 -3.96
C ILE A 520 8.02 -25.94 -4.33
N LEU A 521 8.28 -27.20 -4.64
CA LEU A 521 9.62 -27.66 -5.05
C LEU A 521 10.07 -26.95 -6.34
N SER A 522 9.18 -26.81 -7.33
CA SER A 522 9.47 -26.07 -8.56
C SER A 522 9.75 -24.59 -8.28
N ALA A 523 8.99 -23.96 -7.38
CA ALA A 523 9.22 -22.57 -7.00
C ALA A 523 10.59 -22.37 -6.31
N LEU A 524 11.00 -23.29 -5.41
CA LEU A 524 12.32 -23.27 -4.78
C LEU A 524 13.45 -23.39 -5.81
N ILE A 525 13.32 -24.32 -6.78
CA ILE A 525 14.32 -24.51 -7.83
C ILE A 525 14.39 -23.27 -8.72
N GLN A 526 13.25 -22.77 -9.19
CA GLN A 526 13.16 -21.61 -10.08
C GLN A 526 13.62 -20.31 -9.42
N ALA A 527 13.38 -20.16 -8.11
CA ALA A 527 13.91 -19.04 -7.32
C ALA A 527 15.43 -19.16 -7.04
N GLY A 528 16.08 -20.25 -7.45
CA GLY A 528 17.49 -20.52 -7.17
C GLY A 528 17.81 -20.90 -5.73
N ALA A 529 16.81 -21.21 -4.92
CA ALA A 529 17.02 -21.59 -3.52
C ALA A 529 17.77 -22.93 -3.34
N MET A 530 17.92 -23.70 -4.42
CA MET A 530 18.59 -25.01 -4.46
C MET A 530 19.87 -25.01 -5.32
N ASP A 531 20.43 -23.86 -5.65
CA ASP A 531 21.54 -23.70 -6.63
C ASP A 531 22.92 -24.23 -6.17
N GLN A 532 23.01 -25.02 -5.13
CA GLN A 532 24.32 -25.46 -4.64
C GLN A 532 25.11 -26.31 -5.67
N ASP A 533 24.43 -27.05 -6.57
CA ASP A 533 25.08 -28.00 -7.47
C ASP A 533 24.60 -27.97 -8.93
N ASN A 534 23.62 -27.20 -9.31
CA ASN A 534 23.08 -27.28 -10.67
C ASN A 534 22.62 -25.90 -11.22
N LYS A 535 23.34 -25.43 -12.25
CA LYS A 535 23.07 -24.16 -12.91
C LYS A 535 21.88 -24.20 -13.89
N ASP A 536 21.45 -25.38 -14.34
CA ASP A 536 20.27 -25.53 -15.24
C ASP A 536 19.00 -25.79 -14.44
N ARG A 537 18.42 -24.72 -13.90
CA ARG A 537 17.17 -24.76 -13.12
C ARG A 537 16.00 -25.32 -13.92
N SER A 538 15.89 -24.95 -15.19
CA SER A 538 14.81 -25.44 -16.06
C SER A 538 14.86 -26.95 -16.25
N ARG A 539 16.04 -27.52 -16.36
CA ARG A 539 16.24 -28.97 -16.41
C ARG A 539 15.88 -29.64 -15.09
N LEU A 540 16.33 -29.08 -13.97
CA LEU A 540 16.04 -29.64 -12.64
C LEU A 540 14.52 -29.62 -12.35
N VAL A 541 13.80 -28.58 -12.76
CA VAL A 541 12.32 -28.53 -12.68
C VAL A 541 11.69 -29.61 -13.56
N LEU A 542 12.15 -29.77 -14.81
CA LEU A 542 11.66 -30.83 -15.69
C LEU A 542 11.85 -32.23 -15.09
N GLU A 543 13.01 -32.49 -14.51
CA GLU A 543 13.31 -33.77 -13.84
C GLU A 543 12.45 -33.98 -12.60
N ALA A 544 12.28 -32.98 -11.75
CA ALA A 544 11.40 -33.04 -10.59
C ALA A 544 9.94 -33.31 -10.96
N GLN A 545 9.43 -32.59 -11.96
CA GLN A 545 8.08 -32.80 -12.48
C GLN A 545 7.91 -34.18 -13.09
N SER A 546 8.90 -34.66 -13.84
CA SER A 546 8.91 -36.00 -14.44
C SER A 546 8.93 -37.09 -13.38
N PHE A 547 9.80 -36.96 -12.37
CA PHE A 547 9.88 -37.88 -11.23
C PHE A 547 8.54 -37.91 -10.45
N ASN A 548 7.87 -36.78 -10.31
CA ASN A 548 6.56 -36.71 -9.67
C ASN A 548 5.46 -37.47 -10.42
N LEU A 549 5.59 -37.68 -11.73
CA LEU A 549 4.66 -38.52 -12.52
C LEU A 549 4.81 -40.02 -12.27
N LEU A 550 5.90 -40.46 -11.66
CA LEU A 550 6.20 -41.86 -11.36
C LEU A 550 5.36 -42.34 -10.17
N THR A 551 4.98 -43.63 -10.20
CA THR A 551 4.38 -44.30 -9.03
C THR A 551 5.44 -44.51 -7.93
N ASP A 552 5.03 -44.75 -6.69
CA ASP A 552 5.94 -44.91 -5.57
C ASP A 552 6.87 -46.15 -5.75
N ARG A 553 6.38 -47.20 -6.45
CA ARG A 553 7.21 -48.36 -6.83
C ARG A 553 8.25 -47.97 -7.87
N GLU A 554 7.86 -47.23 -8.91
CA GLU A 554 8.79 -46.74 -9.93
C GLU A 554 9.85 -45.83 -9.28
N LYS A 555 9.46 -44.89 -8.43
CA LYS A 555 10.37 -43.99 -7.71
C LYS A 555 11.43 -44.73 -6.93
N ARG A 556 11.04 -45.71 -6.10
CA ARG A 556 12.01 -46.52 -5.31
C ARG A 556 13.02 -47.21 -6.20
N ASN A 557 12.61 -47.78 -7.34
CA ASN A 557 13.53 -48.44 -8.25
C ASN A 557 14.47 -47.43 -8.92
N PHE A 558 13.98 -46.23 -9.35
CA PHE A 558 14.83 -45.20 -9.94
C PHE A 558 15.83 -44.62 -8.94
N VAL A 559 15.50 -44.46 -7.68
CA VAL A 559 16.46 -44.04 -6.63
C VAL A 559 17.59 -45.07 -6.50
N LYS A 560 17.27 -46.36 -6.43
CA LYS A 560 18.27 -47.44 -6.31
C LYS A 560 19.14 -47.59 -7.55
N MET A 561 18.62 -47.37 -8.73
CA MET A 561 19.33 -47.51 -10.01
C MET A 561 19.96 -46.20 -10.50
N GLY A 562 19.85 -45.09 -9.73
CA GLY A 562 20.29 -43.77 -10.16
C GLY A 562 21.74 -43.70 -10.60
N GLU A 563 22.64 -44.40 -9.91
CA GLU A 563 24.05 -44.46 -10.29
C GLU A 563 24.27 -45.04 -11.69
N ARG A 564 23.53 -46.11 -12.02
CA ARG A 564 23.62 -46.78 -13.33
C ARG A 564 23.32 -45.84 -14.50
N PHE A 565 22.41 -44.89 -14.30
CA PHE A 565 21.95 -43.97 -15.34
C PHE A 565 22.49 -42.55 -15.19
N GLY A 566 23.53 -42.36 -14.37
CA GLY A 566 24.13 -41.05 -14.14
C GLY A 566 23.16 -40.03 -13.53
N PHE A 567 22.15 -40.49 -12.81
CA PHE A 567 21.08 -39.66 -12.24
C PHE A 567 20.33 -38.79 -13.28
N ASP A 568 20.30 -39.20 -14.56
CA ASP A 568 19.49 -38.56 -15.60
C ASP A 568 18.15 -39.30 -15.75
N ILE A 569 17.09 -38.76 -15.18
CA ILE A 569 15.77 -39.39 -15.16
C ILE A 569 15.19 -39.64 -16.56
N LEU A 570 15.51 -38.79 -17.52
CA LEU A 570 14.95 -38.85 -18.85
C LEU A 570 15.56 -40.00 -19.64
N ASN A 571 16.86 -40.14 -19.57
CA ASN A 571 17.58 -41.28 -20.17
C ASN A 571 17.26 -42.57 -19.41
N SER A 572 17.20 -42.53 -18.09
CA SER A 572 16.87 -43.67 -17.24
C SER A 572 15.52 -44.28 -17.57
N ILE A 573 14.48 -43.43 -17.79
CA ILE A 573 13.13 -43.95 -18.10
C ILE A 573 13.13 -44.65 -19.47
N SER A 574 13.74 -44.07 -20.49
CA SER A 574 13.84 -44.67 -21.82
C SER A 574 14.60 -46.02 -21.74
N GLU A 575 15.76 -46.03 -21.11
CA GLU A 575 16.59 -47.25 -21.00
C GLU A 575 15.89 -48.36 -20.20
N VAL A 576 15.23 -48.02 -19.07
CA VAL A 576 14.43 -48.97 -18.28
C VAL A 576 13.33 -49.65 -19.08
N VAL A 577 12.71 -48.95 -20.00
CA VAL A 577 11.63 -49.48 -20.87
C VAL A 577 12.24 -50.31 -21.99
N GLU A 578 13.27 -49.82 -22.66
CA GLU A 578 13.94 -50.49 -23.78
C GLU A 578 14.61 -51.82 -23.35
N THR A 579 15.23 -51.82 -22.19
CA THR A 579 15.92 -53.02 -21.64
C THR A 579 14.97 -53.92 -20.83
N GLN A 580 13.72 -53.56 -20.66
CA GLN A 580 12.77 -54.24 -19.78
C GLN A 580 13.34 -54.50 -18.37
N ALA A 581 14.08 -53.52 -17.83
CA ALA A 581 14.76 -53.66 -16.58
C ALA A 581 13.81 -54.09 -15.44
N LEU A 582 14.23 -55.09 -14.66
CA LEU A 582 13.45 -55.65 -13.55
C LEU A 582 13.76 -54.90 -12.26
N GLY A 583 12.69 -54.62 -11.50
CA GLY A 583 12.82 -54.13 -10.12
C GLY A 583 13.13 -55.26 -9.12
N ASP A 584 13.26 -54.92 -7.84
CA ASP A 584 13.52 -55.85 -6.74
C ASP A 584 12.48 -56.98 -6.62
N ASP A 585 11.29 -56.78 -7.16
CA ASP A 585 10.17 -57.71 -7.16
C ASP A 585 10.15 -58.63 -8.41
N ASN A 586 11.21 -58.68 -9.16
CA ASN A 586 11.36 -59.40 -10.41
C ASN A 586 10.29 -59.07 -11.50
N ARG A 587 9.74 -57.85 -11.45
CA ARG A 587 8.79 -57.36 -12.44
C ARG A 587 9.40 -56.16 -13.20
N PRO A 588 9.02 -55.94 -14.45
CA PRO A 588 9.49 -54.77 -15.18
C PRO A 588 9.20 -53.49 -14.37
N ILE A 589 10.22 -52.63 -14.22
CA ILE A 589 10.13 -51.35 -13.49
C ILE A 589 8.99 -50.51 -14.10
N MET A 590 8.97 -50.41 -15.42
CA MET A 590 7.91 -49.74 -16.18
C MET A 590 7.49 -50.58 -17.38
N LYS A 591 6.18 -50.78 -17.59
CA LYS A 591 5.62 -51.45 -18.76
C LYS A 591 5.49 -50.46 -19.91
N GLN A 592 5.57 -50.94 -21.16
CA GLN A 592 5.41 -50.11 -22.36
C GLN A 592 4.09 -49.27 -22.37
N SER A 593 2.96 -49.88 -22.00
CA SER A 593 1.68 -49.16 -21.93
C SER A 593 1.67 -48.05 -20.91
N ARG A 594 2.38 -48.20 -19.80
CA ARG A 594 2.56 -47.17 -18.78
C ARG A 594 3.49 -46.08 -19.26
N PHE A 595 4.54 -46.42 -20.02
CA PHE A 595 5.46 -45.49 -20.62
C PHE A 595 4.74 -44.54 -21.60
N GLU A 596 3.87 -45.04 -22.44
CA GLU A 596 3.09 -44.19 -23.37
C GLU A 596 2.20 -43.18 -22.62
N THR A 597 1.60 -43.61 -21.51
CA THR A 597 0.83 -42.72 -20.63
C THR A 597 1.71 -41.65 -19.96
N PHE A 598 2.92 -42.06 -19.53
CA PHE A 598 3.91 -41.14 -18.98
C PHE A 598 4.38 -40.13 -20.03
N LYS A 599 4.75 -40.59 -21.22
CA LYS A 599 5.23 -39.78 -22.35
C LYS A 599 4.25 -38.68 -22.75
N LYS A 600 2.94 -38.98 -22.75
CA LYS A 600 1.89 -38.01 -23.03
C LYS A 600 1.86 -36.86 -22.02
N LYS A 601 2.05 -37.14 -20.73
CA LYS A 601 2.10 -36.12 -19.67
C LYS A 601 3.45 -35.36 -19.66
N TYR A 602 4.52 -36.07 -19.91
CA TYR A 602 5.88 -35.56 -19.95
C TYR A 602 6.13 -34.60 -21.13
N SER A 603 5.51 -34.87 -22.29
CA SER A 603 5.71 -34.03 -23.49
C SER A 603 5.43 -32.55 -23.23
N ARG A 604 4.40 -32.25 -22.43
CA ARG A 604 4.05 -30.87 -22.04
C ARG A 604 5.19 -30.17 -21.26
N TYR A 605 5.77 -30.86 -20.30
CA TYR A 605 6.89 -30.30 -19.52
C TYR A 605 8.14 -30.15 -20.38
N ARG A 606 8.38 -31.10 -21.27
CA ARG A 606 9.52 -31.07 -22.20
C ARG A 606 9.44 -29.91 -23.18
N GLU A 607 8.26 -29.56 -23.66
CA GLU A 607 8.07 -28.38 -24.52
C GLU A 607 8.39 -27.10 -23.78
N MET A 608 7.89 -26.92 -22.55
CA MET A 608 8.23 -25.78 -21.71
C MET A 608 9.75 -25.68 -21.48
N TYR A 609 10.41 -26.80 -21.19
CA TYR A 609 11.87 -26.82 -21.03
C TYR A 609 12.60 -26.40 -22.32
N LYS A 610 12.17 -26.88 -23.47
CA LYS A 610 12.75 -26.50 -24.74
C LYS A 610 12.66 -25.02 -25.03
N GLU A 611 11.55 -24.39 -24.68
CA GLU A 611 11.39 -22.96 -24.82
C GLU A 611 12.26 -22.18 -23.80
N ASN A 612 12.30 -22.63 -22.56
CA ASN A 612 13.13 -22.01 -21.53
C ASN A 612 14.62 -22.07 -21.87
N ILE A 613 15.13 -23.20 -22.41
CA ILE A 613 16.55 -23.34 -22.70
C ILE A 613 17.00 -22.50 -23.90
N LYS A 614 16.11 -22.23 -24.86
CA LYS A 614 16.41 -21.31 -25.97
C LYS A 614 16.75 -19.91 -25.46
N HIS A 615 16.14 -19.51 -24.35
CA HIS A 615 16.26 -18.20 -23.75
C HIS A 615 16.61 -18.33 -22.26
N GLN A 616 17.62 -19.13 -21.93
CA GLN A 616 17.91 -19.52 -20.53
C GLN A 616 18.10 -18.32 -19.63
N LYS A 617 18.91 -17.32 -20.00
CA LYS A 617 19.12 -16.09 -19.21
C LYS A 617 17.80 -15.37 -18.92
N PHE A 618 16.94 -15.24 -19.95
CA PHE A 618 15.64 -14.61 -19.80
C PHE A 618 14.68 -15.45 -18.95
N SER A 619 14.72 -16.78 -19.04
CA SER A 619 13.91 -17.68 -18.22
C SER A 619 14.30 -17.57 -16.74
N ASP A 620 15.58 -17.57 -16.43
CA ASP A 620 16.10 -17.43 -15.08
C ASP A 620 15.72 -16.04 -14.51
N TRP A 621 15.94 -14.99 -15.27
CA TRP A 621 15.50 -13.64 -14.95
C TRP A 621 13.99 -13.57 -14.68
N TRP A 622 13.18 -14.16 -15.57
CA TRP A 622 11.72 -14.15 -15.48
C TRP A 622 11.22 -14.86 -14.21
N TYR A 623 11.75 -16.05 -13.91
CA TYR A 623 11.34 -16.79 -12.73
C TYR A 623 11.77 -16.12 -11.44
N GLU A 624 12.99 -15.61 -11.36
CA GLU A 624 13.44 -14.83 -10.21
C GLU A 624 12.55 -13.60 -10.00
N ASN A 625 12.35 -12.80 -11.03
CA ASN A 625 11.51 -11.60 -10.93
C ASN A 625 10.05 -11.94 -10.54
N SER A 626 9.49 -13.00 -11.11
CA SER A 626 8.10 -13.42 -10.83
C SER A 626 7.91 -14.01 -9.42
N LEU A 627 8.94 -14.63 -8.86
CA LEU A 627 8.89 -15.33 -7.56
C LEU A 627 9.45 -14.50 -6.41
N LEU A 628 10.43 -13.65 -6.68
CA LEU A 628 11.19 -12.89 -5.69
C LEU A 628 10.96 -11.38 -5.76
N GLY A 629 10.42 -10.86 -6.87
CA GLY A 629 10.29 -9.43 -7.14
C GLY A 629 11.54 -8.80 -7.76
N TYR A 630 12.66 -9.52 -7.84
CA TYR A 630 13.91 -9.05 -8.47
C TYR A 630 14.68 -10.23 -9.06
N SER A 631 15.61 -9.94 -9.97
CA SER A 631 16.57 -10.93 -10.46
C SER A 631 17.97 -10.61 -9.93
N TYR A 632 18.67 -11.64 -9.47
CA TYR A 632 20.04 -11.54 -8.97
C TYR A 632 21.06 -12.22 -9.87
N SER A 633 20.61 -13.07 -10.79
CA SER A 633 21.49 -13.82 -11.70
C SER A 633 21.79 -13.08 -12.99
N HIS A 634 20.83 -12.33 -13.52
CA HIS A 634 20.91 -11.62 -14.79
C HIS A 634 20.24 -10.27 -14.73
N GLU A 635 20.79 -9.27 -15.43
CA GLU A 635 20.07 -8.05 -15.78
C GLU A 635 19.21 -8.28 -17.02
N LEU A 636 18.08 -7.61 -17.10
CA LEU A 636 17.18 -7.79 -18.25
C LEU A 636 17.85 -7.42 -19.58
N ARG A 637 18.72 -6.39 -19.59
CA ARG A 637 19.48 -6.00 -20.78
C ARG A 637 20.39 -7.10 -21.28
N ASP A 638 21.02 -7.87 -20.40
CA ASP A 638 21.97 -8.94 -20.76
C ASP A 638 21.28 -10.11 -21.49
N CYS A 639 19.97 -10.24 -21.29
CA CYS A 639 19.17 -11.25 -21.97
C CYS A 639 18.97 -10.93 -23.48
N PHE A 640 19.13 -9.66 -23.88
CA PHE A 640 18.83 -9.17 -25.22
C PHE A 640 19.97 -8.47 -25.95
N VAL A 641 21.15 -8.33 -25.32
CA VAL A 641 22.32 -7.63 -25.91
C VAL A 641 22.67 -8.16 -27.30
N GLU A 642 22.68 -9.48 -27.49
CA GLU A 642 23.03 -10.10 -28.78
C GLU A 642 22.02 -9.75 -29.90
N SER A 643 20.75 -9.61 -29.57
CA SER A 643 19.69 -9.31 -30.55
C SER A 643 19.57 -7.82 -30.86
N LEU A 644 19.99 -6.95 -29.94
CA LEU A 644 19.82 -5.49 -30.08
C LEU A 644 21.01 -4.82 -30.76
N GLY A 645 22.20 -5.39 -30.66
CA GLY A 645 23.44 -4.81 -31.18
C GLY A 645 23.78 -3.44 -30.55
N GLY A 646 25.02 -3.22 -30.18
CA GLY A 646 25.48 -1.97 -29.59
C GLY A 646 25.31 -1.88 -28.07
N GLN A 647 25.59 -0.71 -27.50
CA GLN A 647 25.55 -0.47 -26.06
C GLN A 647 24.09 -0.29 -25.61
N VAL A 648 23.65 -1.09 -24.64
CA VAL A 648 22.34 -1.01 -24.00
C VAL A 648 22.53 -0.48 -22.58
N GLN A 649 21.83 0.61 -22.25
CA GLN A 649 21.94 1.28 -20.95
C GLN A 649 20.85 0.79 -20.01
N SER A 650 21.13 0.74 -18.71
CA SER A 650 20.13 0.51 -17.69
C SER A 650 19.30 1.78 -17.45
N LEU A 651 18.12 1.62 -16.85
CA LEU A 651 17.27 2.77 -16.51
C LEU A 651 17.95 3.71 -15.49
N LYS A 652 18.77 3.17 -14.59
CA LYS A 652 19.56 3.97 -13.64
C LYS A 652 20.59 4.83 -14.37
N GLU A 653 21.35 4.25 -15.31
CA GLU A 653 22.31 4.96 -16.16
C GLU A 653 21.64 6.05 -17.02
N ILE A 654 20.42 5.80 -17.51
CA ILE A 654 19.65 6.78 -18.29
C ILE A 654 19.28 8.00 -17.44
N GLY A 655 18.95 7.80 -16.17
CA GLY A 655 18.65 8.89 -15.23
C GLY A 655 19.82 9.89 -15.04
N GLU A 656 21.04 9.48 -15.33
CA GLU A 656 22.26 10.30 -15.24
C GLU A 656 22.62 11.03 -16.57
N LEU A 657 21.91 10.71 -17.66
CA LEU A 657 22.20 11.31 -18.97
C LEU A 657 21.71 12.75 -19.05
N SER A 658 22.45 13.56 -19.83
CA SER A 658 22.02 14.92 -20.16
C SER A 658 20.77 14.93 -21.04
N ASN A 659 19.96 15.98 -20.92
CA ASN A 659 18.77 16.17 -21.74
C ASN A 659 19.08 16.06 -23.25
N GLN A 660 18.15 15.44 -24.00
CA GLN A 660 18.26 15.19 -25.45
C GLN A 660 19.29 14.12 -25.87
N THR A 661 19.80 13.30 -24.94
CA THR A 661 20.66 12.18 -25.28
C THR A 661 19.82 11.01 -25.80
N LEU A 662 20.19 10.45 -26.96
CA LEU A 662 19.58 9.21 -27.47
C LEU A 662 20.15 8.01 -26.72
N PHE A 663 19.29 7.14 -26.28
CA PHE A 663 19.65 5.92 -25.55
C PHE A 663 18.93 4.69 -26.11
N LYS A 664 19.46 3.52 -25.79
CA LYS A 664 18.84 2.23 -26.05
C LYS A 664 18.77 1.46 -24.75
N THR A 665 17.57 0.99 -24.39
CA THR A 665 17.37 0.22 -23.17
C THR A 665 16.43 -0.95 -23.40
N VAL A 666 16.42 -1.89 -22.44
CA VAL A 666 15.46 -2.98 -22.36
C VAL A 666 14.79 -2.88 -20.99
N CYS A 667 13.49 -2.78 -20.98
CA CYS A 667 12.72 -2.67 -19.74
C CYS A 667 11.43 -3.50 -19.81
N GLN A 668 10.91 -3.88 -18.65
CA GLN A 668 9.60 -4.48 -18.50
C GLN A 668 8.56 -3.36 -18.35
N VAL A 669 7.58 -3.32 -19.23
CA VAL A 669 6.42 -2.44 -19.07
C VAL A 669 5.58 -2.95 -17.91
N LYS A 670 5.43 -2.12 -16.88
CA LYS A 670 4.60 -2.39 -15.69
C LYS A 670 3.16 -1.95 -15.93
N ASP A 671 2.99 -0.74 -16.47
CA ASP A 671 1.68 -0.18 -16.80
C ASP A 671 1.81 0.86 -17.92
N PHE A 672 0.69 1.22 -18.54
CA PHE A 672 0.64 2.30 -19.52
C PHE A 672 -0.69 3.03 -19.50
N PHE A 673 -0.65 4.34 -19.68
CA PHE A 673 -1.82 5.21 -19.67
C PHE A 673 -1.85 6.07 -20.93
N THR A 674 -2.98 6.11 -21.61
CA THR A 674 -3.20 7.04 -22.73
C THR A 674 -3.84 8.30 -22.19
N LYS A 675 -3.24 9.46 -22.45
CA LYS A 675 -3.76 10.78 -22.08
C LYS A 675 -3.90 11.67 -23.32
N THR A 676 -4.69 12.72 -23.18
CA THR A 676 -4.83 13.77 -24.21
C THR A 676 -4.29 15.07 -23.61
N SER A 677 -3.40 15.75 -24.33
CA SER A 677 -2.86 17.05 -23.91
C SER A 677 -3.93 18.14 -24.04
N GLN A 678 -3.67 19.29 -23.44
CA GLN A 678 -4.55 20.48 -23.58
C GLN A 678 -4.77 20.89 -25.05
N ASN A 679 -3.81 20.59 -25.92
CA ASN A 679 -3.87 20.87 -27.35
C ASN A 679 -4.53 19.74 -28.16
N GLY A 680 -5.17 18.76 -27.52
CA GLY A 680 -5.86 17.65 -28.20
C GLY A 680 -4.95 16.52 -28.68
N ASN A 681 -3.65 16.56 -28.47
CA ASN A 681 -2.72 15.51 -28.88
C ASN A 681 -2.77 14.32 -27.92
N LYS A 682 -2.92 13.12 -28.45
CA LYS A 682 -2.87 11.88 -27.68
C LYS A 682 -1.43 11.48 -27.44
N TYR A 683 -1.11 11.14 -26.21
CA TYR A 683 0.18 10.60 -25.81
C TYR A 683 0.01 9.42 -24.85
N MET A 684 1.04 8.59 -24.74
CA MET A 684 1.06 7.43 -23.86
C MET A 684 2.15 7.62 -22.82
N LEU A 685 1.78 7.45 -21.56
CA LEU A 685 2.72 7.33 -20.46
C LEU A 685 2.97 5.85 -20.21
N ILE A 686 4.20 5.42 -20.28
CA ILE A 686 4.61 4.03 -20.03
C ILE A 686 5.42 3.98 -18.74
N GLU A 687 4.95 3.22 -17.77
CA GLU A 687 5.71 2.88 -16.58
C GLU A 687 6.52 1.62 -16.84
N ALA A 688 7.83 1.69 -16.65
CA ALA A 688 8.72 0.58 -16.93
C ALA A 688 9.82 0.45 -15.88
N SER A 689 10.34 -0.76 -15.73
CA SER A 689 11.42 -1.11 -14.79
C SER A 689 12.36 -2.13 -15.44
N ASP A 690 13.65 -2.09 -15.06
CA ASP A 690 14.65 -3.07 -15.46
C ASP A 690 15.40 -3.71 -14.29
N ASN A 691 14.86 -3.57 -13.06
CA ASN A 691 15.44 -3.95 -11.76
C ASN A 691 16.59 -3.05 -11.26
N THR A 692 17.08 -2.12 -12.06
CA THR A 692 18.06 -1.11 -11.61
C THR A 692 17.35 0.18 -11.19
N ALA A 693 16.23 0.48 -11.86
CA ALA A 693 15.35 1.61 -11.58
C ALA A 693 13.97 1.40 -12.20
N SER A 694 13.04 2.23 -11.77
CA SER A 694 11.72 2.37 -12.40
C SER A 694 11.57 3.80 -12.93
N CYS A 695 11.03 3.97 -14.14
CA CYS A 695 10.81 5.29 -14.71
C CYS A 695 9.56 5.34 -15.59
N ARG A 696 9.14 6.58 -15.91
CA ARG A 696 8.04 6.86 -16.83
C ARG A 696 8.56 7.45 -18.11
N PHE A 697 8.11 6.87 -19.21
CA PHE A 697 8.36 7.36 -20.58
C PHE A 697 7.09 8.01 -21.14
N LEU A 698 7.31 9.08 -21.92
CA LEU A 698 6.26 9.75 -22.71
C LEU A 698 6.20 9.17 -24.11
#